data_44c7c8e3df9c00f9f2c82724e1918bcb
#
_entry.id   44c7c8e3df9c00f9f2c82724e1918bcb
#
_cell.length_a   1.000
_cell.length_b   1.000
_cell.length_c   1.000
_cell.angle_alpha   90.00
_cell.angle_beta   90.00
_cell.angle_gamma   90.00
#
_symmetry.space_group_name_H-M   'P 1'
#
loop_
_entity.id
_entity.type
_entity.pdbx_description
1 polymer ?
#
loop_
_entity_poly.entity_id
_entity_poly.type
_entity_poly.pdbx_seq_one_letter_code
_entity_poly.pdbx_strand_id
1 'polypeptide(L)'
;VFDLGQFRENTYYRTLNRWIETYNKYEDEPLTFSINDQEIYNNHLMFEDGIVSVQRYDQLVYYVQAPHTGLYQLELSFYIDNNFSTSPTVHININDDIPFNEMSGFALDVKWEMESREEHERYNRFGNELLPRTVPVKGWYRQTLSDTNGRFNDSFWFQFNEGINKISIEPVNQNLSFGDMTLHGAKPMVSYQDYFDMVSHHEHVSSILTLEGQSFTSKNDIEIKAGYFKGPNMSPTSYKINILNILDGQSMVRSGMTVDYEFNIETSGLYRINFKYLQRDMVGMSSARRIRINDEVPFQELDTYLFPYVKNWTNHTLGSDDGEFWFYFESGEHTISLEVTTAHLINYIDTLHNVMDQINSLGLAVSQITGNSTDVLIDWDILRYLPTIKEDLLSYADTLDMIYDEMNQITPSSSRATGVSTLQIASKQLRRLAQNPNRIPNKISELNVGSGSSYQLIGIAINQMNVQPLHIDQIHLFGNDIELDKAHPNIWQRVIFSVQSFVYSFFDQRYRLTSNPNDDVLEVWIGQSSLYLDIMQNMIDDGFTKETGIPVRLSVLPNTQRIILNNATGTNPDVVLSIDSWEPYAYALRGMLADLRQFDGFAELVQPYHPNNFTPMIFEDGVYGVPETQGVSLMFYRKDILNFLGIEPPDTWDDVLGILPILQSYQMNFYHPLGGEGAYKGFGLTAPFIYQFGGDIYTENGMSTTFNEAKNIEAITFMTDIFNIYNLPQQVPNFFEHFRSGSLPIGV
;
A
#
# COMPACT_ATOMS: atom_id res chain seq x y z
N VAL A 1 33.54 0.84 -7.97
CA VAL A 1 32.26 1.03 -8.68
C VAL A 1 31.20 0.47 -7.77
N PHE A 2 30.40 1.34 -7.17
CA PHE A 2 29.24 0.91 -6.43
C PHE A 2 28.27 0.31 -7.43
N ASP A 3 27.96 -0.94 -7.24
CA ASP A 3 26.91 -1.61 -7.97
C ASP A 3 25.62 -1.44 -7.18
N LEU A 4 24.62 -0.78 -7.76
CA LEU A 4 23.24 -0.78 -7.21
C LEU A 4 22.77 -2.21 -6.98
N GLY A 5 23.34 -3.17 -7.72
CA GLY A 5 23.25 -4.59 -7.46
C GLY A 5 23.67 -4.99 -6.05
N GLN A 6 24.76 -4.43 -5.49
CA GLN A 6 25.19 -4.76 -4.11
C GLN A 6 24.15 -4.38 -3.05
N PHE A 7 23.39 -3.31 -3.26
CA PHE A 7 22.31 -2.93 -2.33
C PHE A 7 21.15 -3.93 -2.38
N ARG A 8 20.83 -4.46 -3.57
CA ARG A 8 19.86 -5.54 -3.76
C ARG A 8 20.42 -6.90 -3.35
N GLU A 9 21.73 -7.07 -3.30
CA GLU A 9 22.39 -8.31 -2.85
C GLU A 9 22.08 -8.64 -1.39
N ASN A 10 21.71 -7.67 -0.57
CA ASN A 10 21.34 -7.85 0.83
C ASN A 10 19.83 -8.02 1.04
N THR A 11 19.00 -8.19 0.01
CA THR A 11 17.62 -8.63 0.20
C THR A 11 17.58 -10.09 0.66
N TYR A 12 16.53 -10.46 1.41
CA TYR A 12 16.36 -11.83 1.88
C TYR A 12 16.47 -12.86 0.74
N TYR A 13 15.80 -12.62 -0.38
CA TYR A 13 15.81 -13.54 -1.52
C TYR A 13 17.24 -13.89 -2.01
N ARG A 14 18.07 -12.88 -2.23
CA ARG A 14 19.45 -13.09 -2.69
C ARG A 14 20.35 -13.63 -1.60
N THR A 15 20.13 -13.19 -0.37
CA THR A 15 20.87 -13.70 0.79
C THR A 15 20.57 -15.17 1.03
N LEU A 16 19.29 -15.56 0.99
CA LEU A 16 18.87 -16.96 1.12
C LEU A 16 19.49 -17.84 0.03
N ASN A 17 19.44 -17.41 -1.23
CA ASN A 17 20.01 -18.19 -2.34
C ASN A 17 21.50 -18.45 -2.16
N ARG A 18 22.27 -17.49 -1.61
CA ARG A 18 23.68 -17.71 -1.23
C ARG A 18 23.84 -18.67 -0.06
N TRP A 19 22.95 -18.56 0.94
CA TRP A 19 23.05 -19.36 2.15
C TRP A 19 22.69 -20.85 1.93
N ILE A 20 21.66 -21.15 1.13
CA ILE A 20 21.25 -22.54 0.84
C ILE A 20 22.30 -23.33 0.04
N GLU A 21 23.22 -22.65 -0.66
CA GLU A 21 24.35 -23.29 -1.32
C GLU A 21 25.45 -23.73 -0.33
N THR A 22 25.49 -23.13 0.86
CA THR A 22 26.60 -23.29 1.81
C THR A 22 26.17 -23.94 3.11
N TYR A 23 24.95 -23.69 3.58
CA TYR A 23 24.48 -24.09 4.90
C TYR A 23 23.26 -25.02 4.80
N ASN A 24 23.20 -26.00 5.70
CA ASN A 24 22.05 -26.88 5.83
C ASN A 24 20.97 -26.21 6.69
N LYS A 25 19.72 -26.52 6.39
CA LYS A 25 18.58 -26.15 7.23
C LYS A 25 18.55 -27.03 8.49
N TYR A 26 18.18 -26.41 9.62
CA TYR A 26 17.97 -27.12 10.88
C TYR A 26 16.68 -27.94 10.80
N GLU A 27 16.75 -29.20 11.26
CA GLU A 27 15.63 -30.16 11.17
C GLU A 27 15.31 -30.86 12.53
N ASP A 28 16.11 -30.56 13.58
CA ASP A 28 15.92 -31.15 14.90
C ASP A 28 14.85 -30.41 15.73
N GLU A 29 14.64 -30.84 16.98
CA GLU A 29 13.68 -30.28 17.93
C GLU A 29 13.88 -28.76 18.17
N PRO A 30 12.80 -27.99 18.39
CA PRO A 30 12.89 -26.54 18.66
C PRO A 30 13.71 -26.22 19.91
N LEU A 31 14.48 -25.15 19.86
CA LEU A 31 15.32 -24.67 20.95
C LEU A 31 14.74 -23.38 21.52
N THR A 32 14.17 -23.44 22.73
CA THR A 32 13.58 -22.25 23.37
C THR A 32 14.55 -21.64 24.38
N PHE A 33 14.70 -20.32 24.30
CA PHE A 33 15.54 -19.51 25.15
C PHE A 33 14.67 -18.59 26.00
N SER A 34 14.67 -18.83 27.31
CA SER A 34 13.87 -18.03 28.21
C SER A 34 14.43 -16.62 28.36
N ILE A 35 13.52 -15.64 28.36
CA ILE A 35 13.87 -14.24 28.61
C ILE A 35 14.50 -14.06 30.01
N ASN A 36 14.15 -14.92 30.98
CA ASN A 36 14.67 -14.85 32.34
C ASN A 36 16.16 -15.20 32.44
N ASP A 37 16.69 -15.94 31.48
CA ASP A 37 18.08 -16.39 31.45
C ASP A 37 18.98 -15.42 30.65
N GLN A 38 18.44 -14.32 30.13
CA GLN A 38 19.16 -13.38 29.30
C GLN A 38 19.81 -12.26 30.12
N GLU A 39 21.00 -11.84 29.72
CA GLU A 39 21.67 -10.69 30.30
C GLU A 39 21.07 -9.39 29.77
N ILE A 40 20.43 -8.61 30.65
CA ILE A 40 19.83 -7.32 30.29
C ILE A 40 20.87 -6.24 30.52
N TYR A 41 21.46 -5.76 29.44
CA TYR A 41 22.57 -4.77 29.49
C TYR A 41 22.13 -3.32 29.76
N ASN A 42 20.82 -3.04 29.88
CA ASN A 42 20.35 -1.66 30.03
C ASN A 42 19.54 -1.48 31.33
N ASN A 43 19.96 -0.55 32.19
CA ASN A 43 19.33 -0.23 33.48
C ASN A 43 17.91 0.37 33.37
N HIS A 44 17.41 0.57 32.14
CA HIS A 44 16.09 1.13 31.84
C HIS A 44 15.03 0.06 31.50
N LEU A 45 15.42 -1.21 31.40
CA LEU A 45 14.48 -2.29 31.09
C LEU A 45 13.75 -2.70 32.38
N MET A 46 12.41 -2.71 32.32
CA MET A 46 11.58 -3.19 33.42
C MET A 46 11.30 -4.69 33.24
N PHE A 47 11.63 -5.47 34.24
CA PHE A 47 11.41 -6.91 34.27
C PHE A 47 10.27 -7.22 35.27
N GLU A 48 9.20 -7.81 34.79
CA GLU A 48 8.06 -8.27 35.60
C GLU A 48 7.56 -9.62 35.06
N ASP A 49 7.56 -10.65 35.90
CA ASP A 49 6.95 -11.97 35.63
C ASP A 49 7.22 -12.59 34.24
N GLY A 50 8.47 -12.60 33.79
CA GLY A 50 8.85 -13.18 32.49
C GLY A 50 8.58 -12.26 31.28
N ILE A 51 8.34 -10.99 31.52
CA ILE A 51 8.14 -9.96 30.52
C ILE A 51 9.24 -8.91 30.66
N VAL A 52 9.87 -8.53 29.57
CA VAL A 52 10.82 -7.39 29.52
C VAL A 52 10.23 -6.28 28.68
N SER A 53 9.93 -5.15 29.31
CA SER A 53 9.48 -3.95 28.62
C SER A 53 10.66 -3.16 28.10
N VAL A 54 10.70 -2.91 26.80
CA VAL A 54 11.77 -2.22 26.08
C VAL A 54 11.23 -0.90 25.54
N GLN A 55 11.90 0.20 25.88
CA GLN A 55 11.51 1.50 25.35
C GLN A 55 11.97 1.66 23.88
N ARG A 56 11.35 2.57 23.20
CA ARG A 56 11.71 2.95 21.82
C ARG A 56 13.19 3.32 21.76
N TYR A 57 13.92 2.73 20.80
CA TYR A 57 15.37 2.88 20.59
C TYR A 57 16.29 2.26 21.65
N ASP A 58 15.75 1.56 22.66
CA ASP A 58 16.56 0.72 23.54
C ASP A 58 16.74 -0.67 22.91
N GLN A 59 17.82 -1.36 23.27
CA GLN A 59 18.11 -2.70 22.75
C GLN A 59 17.86 -3.79 23.79
N LEU A 60 17.12 -4.82 23.40
CA LEU A 60 17.04 -6.11 24.08
C LEU A 60 17.98 -7.10 23.39
N VAL A 61 18.81 -7.80 24.16
CA VAL A 61 19.77 -8.76 23.63
C VAL A 61 19.47 -10.16 24.14
N TYR A 62 19.35 -11.10 23.21
CA TYR A 62 19.29 -12.54 23.49
C TYR A 62 20.62 -13.20 23.11
N TYR A 63 21.08 -14.10 23.98
CA TYR A 63 22.16 -15.02 23.68
C TYR A 63 21.58 -16.42 23.45
N VAL A 64 21.70 -16.91 22.24
CA VAL A 64 21.13 -18.17 21.81
C VAL A 64 22.25 -19.14 21.45
N GLN A 65 22.16 -20.38 21.90
CA GLN A 65 23.15 -21.42 21.61
C GLN A 65 22.64 -22.31 20.46
N ALA A 66 23.23 -22.16 19.28
CA ALA A 66 22.96 -23.03 18.15
C ALA A 66 23.84 -24.31 18.22
N PRO A 67 23.27 -25.50 18.10
CA PRO A 67 24.04 -26.76 18.17
C PRO A 67 24.97 -26.99 16.96
N HIS A 68 24.63 -26.40 15.81
CA HIS A 68 25.38 -26.52 14.56
C HIS A 68 25.39 -25.21 13.80
N THR A 69 26.41 -24.96 13.01
CA THR A 69 26.39 -23.88 12.01
C THR A 69 25.38 -24.26 10.92
N GLY A 70 24.36 -23.41 10.71
CA GLY A 70 23.27 -23.72 9.77
C GLY A 70 22.24 -22.62 9.67
N LEU A 71 21.13 -22.95 9.02
CA LEU A 71 19.99 -22.05 8.84
C LEU A 71 18.86 -22.45 9.78
N TYR A 72 18.36 -21.50 10.53
CA TYR A 72 17.30 -21.64 11.53
C TYR A 72 16.18 -20.66 11.26
N GLN A 73 14.96 -21.00 11.62
CA GLN A 73 13.85 -20.06 11.71
C GLN A 73 13.78 -19.50 13.12
N LEU A 74 13.34 -18.25 13.25
CA LEU A 74 13.29 -17.53 14.51
C LEU A 74 11.84 -17.21 14.87
N GLU A 75 11.36 -17.69 16.03
CA GLU A 75 10.09 -17.31 16.61
C GLU A 75 10.31 -16.37 17.79
N LEU A 76 9.56 -15.28 17.82
CA LEU A 76 9.60 -14.26 18.86
C LEU A 76 8.28 -14.20 19.62
N SER A 77 8.35 -14.18 20.96
CA SER A 77 7.18 -13.88 21.81
C SER A 77 7.17 -12.42 22.21
N PHE A 78 6.04 -11.75 22.06
CA PHE A 78 5.85 -10.34 22.45
C PHE A 78 4.44 -10.12 22.99
N TYR A 79 4.26 -9.07 23.79
CA TYR A 79 3.00 -8.75 24.44
C TYR A 79 2.50 -7.37 24.04
N ILE A 80 1.21 -7.31 23.69
CA ILE A 80 0.50 -6.07 23.32
C ILE A 80 -0.47 -5.70 24.44
N ASP A 81 -0.29 -4.51 25.02
CA ASP A 81 -1.14 -3.99 26.12
C ASP A 81 -1.82 -2.66 25.77
N ASN A 82 -1.30 -1.94 24.80
CA ASN A 82 -1.74 -0.59 24.44
C ASN A 82 -2.52 -0.54 23.12
N ASN A 83 -3.35 0.48 22.98
CA ASN A 83 -3.96 0.82 21.71
C ASN A 83 -2.95 1.60 20.86
N PHE A 84 -2.75 1.20 19.63
CA PHE A 84 -1.90 1.85 18.64
C PHE A 84 -2.63 1.91 17.29
N SER A 85 -2.15 2.77 16.41
CA SER A 85 -2.74 2.97 15.07
C SER A 85 -1.98 2.27 13.94
N THR A 86 -0.76 1.80 14.22
CA THR A 86 0.12 1.14 13.23
C THR A 86 0.83 -0.04 13.89
N SER A 87 1.09 -1.10 13.14
CA SER A 87 1.83 -2.26 13.61
C SER A 87 3.18 -1.88 14.22
N PRO A 88 3.59 -2.53 15.32
CA PRO A 88 4.90 -2.31 15.92
C PRO A 88 6.01 -2.67 14.93
N THR A 89 7.09 -1.88 14.92
CA THR A 89 8.26 -2.16 14.08
C THR A 89 9.52 -2.27 14.93
N VAL A 90 10.39 -3.21 14.55
CA VAL A 90 11.65 -3.49 15.25
C VAL A 90 12.82 -3.58 14.27
N HIS A 91 14.01 -3.24 14.73
CA HIS A 91 15.27 -3.63 14.09
C HIS A 91 15.77 -4.93 14.71
N ILE A 92 16.20 -5.88 13.89
CA ILE A 92 16.73 -7.16 14.34
C ILE A 92 18.13 -7.35 13.76
N ASN A 93 19.13 -7.49 14.67
CA ASN A 93 20.50 -7.79 14.28
C ASN A 93 20.90 -9.16 14.82
N ILE A 94 21.74 -9.87 14.06
CA ILE A 94 22.35 -11.14 14.45
C ILE A 94 23.86 -10.98 14.40
N ASN A 95 24.52 -11.25 15.53
CA ASN A 95 25.96 -11.08 15.69
C ASN A 95 26.46 -9.67 15.28
N ASP A 96 25.68 -8.64 15.70
CA ASP A 96 25.90 -7.20 15.45
C ASP A 96 25.70 -6.74 13.99
N ASP A 97 25.31 -7.61 13.08
CA ASP A 97 25.01 -7.29 11.69
C ASP A 97 23.51 -7.41 11.38
N ILE A 98 23.00 -6.60 10.44
CA ILE A 98 21.67 -6.78 9.86
C ILE A 98 21.76 -7.92 8.86
N PRO A 99 21.05 -9.06 9.08
CA PRO A 99 21.23 -10.25 8.25
C PRO A 99 20.77 -10.04 6.80
N PHE A 100 19.75 -9.24 6.60
CA PHE A 100 19.22 -8.77 5.30
C PHE A 100 18.33 -7.54 5.52
N ASN A 101 18.08 -6.80 4.45
CA ASN A 101 17.43 -5.48 4.51
C ASN A 101 16.06 -5.47 5.20
N GLU A 102 15.29 -6.55 5.06
CA GLU A 102 13.95 -6.69 5.63
C GLU A 102 13.95 -6.66 7.17
N MET A 103 15.09 -6.93 7.81
CA MET A 103 15.23 -6.86 9.27
C MET A 103 15.46 -5.45 9.80
N SER A 104 15.66 -4.49 8.91
CA SER A 104 15.72 -3.06 9.27
C SER A 104 14.33 -2.45 9.22
N GLY A 105 13.63 -2.40 10.35
CA GLY A 105 12.24 -1.92 10.43
C GLY A 105 11.22 -3.02 10.14
N PHE A 106 11.47 -4.22 10.65
CA PHE A 106 10.57 -5.34 10.54
C PHE A 106 9.27 -5.07 11.29
N ALA A 107 8.12 -5.19 10.60
CA ALA A 107 6.81 -5.03 11.23
C ALA A 107 6.39 -6.34 11.93
N LEU A 108 6.02 -6.23 13.20
CA LEU A 108 5.41 -7.36 13.93
C LEU A 108 3.95 -7.50 13.51
N ASP A 109 3.53 -8.74 13.27
CA ASP A 109 2.18 -9.06 12.84
C ASP A 109 1.23 -9.07 14.05
N VAL A 110 0.31 -8.12 14.10
CA VAL A 110 -0.64 -7.95 15.20
C VAL A 110 -2.05 -8.08 14.66
N LYS A 111 -2.89 -8.82 15.40
CA LYS A 111 -4.29 -8.99 15.05
C LYS A 111 -5.12 -7.79 15.51
N TRP A 112 -6.10 -7.46 14.68
CA TRP A 112 -7.09 -6.43 14.92
C TRP A 112 -8.47 -7.05 14.84
N GLU A 113 -9.35 -6.67 15.75
CA GLU A 113 -10.74 -7.11 15.75
C GLU A 113 -11.69 -5.93 15.53
N MET A 114 -12.89 -6.25 15.10
CA MET A 114 -13.94 -5.26 14.93
C MET A 114 -14.74 -5.14 16.22
N GLU A 115 -14.78 -3.94 16.82
CA GLU A 115 -15.59 -3.65 18.00
C GLU A 115 -17.08 -3.78 17.65
N SER A 116 -17.82 -4.57 18.41
CA SER A 116 -19.27 -4.72 18.23
C SER A 116 -19.98 -3.40 18.55
N ARG A 117 -20.85 -2.93 17.65
CA ARG A 117 -21.70 -1.76 17.88
C ARG A 117 -23.04 -2.19 18.44
N GLU A 118 -23.63 -1.35 19.30
CA GLU A 118 -25.03 -1.51 19.68
C GLU A 118 -25.93 -1.33 18.46
N GLU A 119 -27.10 -1.98 18.44
CA GLU A 119 -27.98 -2.02 17.25
C GLU A 119 -28.38 -0.61 16.76
N HIS A 120 -28.56 0.34 17.67
CA HIS A 120 -28.92 1.73 17.33
C HIS A 120 -27.73 2.55 16.77
N GLU A 121 -26.48 2.11 16.98
CA GLU A 121 -25.27 2.74 16.45
C GLU A 121 -24.78 2.08 15.16
N ARG A 122 -25.39 0.95 14.76
CA ARG A 122 -25.01 0.17 13.59
C ARG A 122 -25.39 0.84 12.28
N TYR A 123 -26.38 1.72 12.29
CA TYR A 123 -26.89 2.35 11.07
C TYR A 123 -26.84 3.87 11.20
N ASN A 124 -26.46 4.54 10.11
CA ASN A 124 -26.57 5.99 10.03
C ASN A 124 -28.04 6.43 9.84
N ARG A 125 -28.29 7.74 9.89
CA ARG A 125 -29.64 8.33 9.72
C ARG A 125 -30.35 7.96 8.41
N PHE A 126 -29.62 7.51 7.39
CA PHE A 126 -30.17 7.02 6.12
C PHE A 126 -30.42 5.52 6.11
N GLY A 127 -30.12 4.85 7.22
CA GLY A 127 -30.24 3.40 7.37
C GLY A 127 -29.10 2.61 6.71
N ASN A 128 -28.02 3.26 6.25
CA ASN A 128 -26.85 2.54 5.76
C ASN A 128 -26.05 2.00 6.95
N GLU A 129 -25.57 0.76 6.80
CA GLU A 129 -24.74 0.13 7.81
C GLU A 129 -23.34 0.77 7.84
N LEU A 130 -22.87 1.03 9.06
CA LEU A 130 -21.61 1.67 9.34
C LEU A 130 -20.51 0.64 9.54
N LEU A 131 -19.29 0.96 9.10
CA LEU A 131 -18.13 0.15 9.41
C LEU A 131 -17.87 0.14 10.93
N PRO A 132 -17.71 -1.04 11.54
CA PRO A 132 -17.33 -1.12 12.95
C PRO A 132 -15.94 -0.50 13.18
N ARG A 133 -15.70 -0.04 14.40
CA ARG A 133 -14.36 0.41 14.80
C ARG A 133 -13.43 -0.79 14.86
N THR A 134 -12.17 -0.55 14.55
CA THR A 134 -11.12 -1.55 14.62
C THR A 134 -10.24 -1.28 15.83
N VAL A 135 -10.01 -2.29 16.65
CA VAL A 135 -9.17 -2.23 17.86
C VAL A 135 -8.12 -3.34 17.82
N PRO A 136 -6.89 -3.09 18.33
CA PRO A 136 -5.89 -4.15 18.39
C PRO A 136 -6.28 -5.21 19.43
N VAL A 137 -6.07 -6.46 19.10
CA VAL A 137 -6.22 -7.58 20.05
C VAL A 137 -5.08 -7.51 21.05
N LYS A 138 -5.41 -7.44 22.35
CA LYS A 138 -4.42 -7.38 23.43
C LYS A 138 -4.05 -8.79 23.88
N GLY A 139 -2.79 -8.98 24.20
CA GLY A 139 -2.32 -10.26 24.72
C GLY A 139 -0.94 -10.66 24.21
N TRP A 140 -0.61 -11.93 24.45
CA TRP A 140 0.60 -12.55 23.97
C TRP A 140 0.50 -12.96 22.51
N TYR A 141 1.56 -12.65 21.76
CA TYR A 141 1.78 -13.10 20.40
C TYR A 141 3.02 -13.99 20.35
N ARG A 142 2.94 -15.01 19.52
CA ARG A 142 4.10 -15.79 19.08
C ARG A 142 4.14 -15.73 17.57
N GLN A 143 5.23 -15.23 17.03
CA GLN A 143 5.39 -15.05 15.61
C GLN A 143 6.71 -15.63 15.15
N THR A 144 6.66 -16.63 14.29
CA THR A 144 7.83 -16.99 13.49
C THR A 144 8.05 -15.89 12.46
N LEU A 145 9.26 -15.33 12.44
CA LEU A 145 9.57 -14.20 11.56
C LEU A 145 9.44 -14.63 10.10
N SER A 146 8.53 -14.00 9.39
CA SER A 146 8.21 -14.25 7.98
C SER A 146 8.11 -12.93 7.23
N ASP A 147 8.09 -12.99 5.89
CA ASP A 147 7.93 -11.78 5.09
C ASP A 147 6.54 -11.19 5.27
N THR A 148 6.43 -10.14 6.07
CA THR A 148 5.18 -9.40 6.29
C THR A 148 4.65 -8.71 5.01
N ASN A 149 5.43 -8.70 3.94
CA ASN A 149 4.98 -8.27 2.61
C ASN A 149 4.49 -9.43 1.74
N GLY A 150 4.43 -10.67 2.26
CA GLY A 150 3.87 -11.85 1.60
C GLY A 150 4.51 -12.21 0.25
N ARG A 151 5.78 -11.83 0.02
CA ARG A 151 6.54 -12.20 -1.17
C ARG A 151 7.10 -13.61 -1.04
N PHE A 152 7.31 -14.06 0.20
CA PHE A 152 7.77 -15.40 0.57
C PHE A 152 6.75 -16.03 1.50
N ASN A 153 6.31 -17.23 1.19
CA ASN A 153 5.39 -17.96 2.05
C ASN A 153 6.11 -18.65 3.20
N ASP A 154 7.37 -19.06 2.99
CA ASP A 154 8.20 -19.62 4.04
C ASP A 154 8.62 -18.54 5.04
N SER A 155 8.76 -18.95 6.30
CA SER A 155 9.37 -18.12 7.33
C SER A 155 10.83 -17.85 6.98
N PHE A 156 11.36 -16.72 7.48
CA PHE A 156 12.74 -16.34 7.23
C PHE A 156 13.72 -17.34 7.83
N TRP A 157 14.73 -17.70 7.04
CA TRP A 157 15.89 -18.45 7.46
C TRP A 157 17.01 -17.49 7.84
N PHE A 158 17.64 -17.75 8.98
CA PHE A 158 18.74 -16.96 9.51
C PHE A 158 19.96 -17.86 9.67
N GLN A 159 21.13 -17.36 9.29
CA GLN A 159 22.39 -18.09 9.47
C GLN A 159 22.89 -17.89 10.90
N PHE A 160 23.11 -18.99 11.60
CA PHE A 160 23.75 -19.05 12.91
C PHE A 160 25.03 -19.88 12.86
N ASN A 161 26.03 -19.46 13.67
CA ASN A 161 27.25 -20.24 13.87
C ASN A 161 27.03 -21.23 15.03
N GLU A 162 27.74 -22.37 15.01
CA GLU A 162 27.79 -23.28 16.15
C GLU A 162 28.26 -22.55 17.40
N GLY A 163 27.54 -22.73 18.52
CA GLY A 163 27.82 -22.05 19.78
C GLY A 163 26.91 -20.85 20.03
N ILE A 164 27.41 -19.87 20.77
CA ILE A 164 26.65 -18.71 21.21
C ILE A 164 26.55 -17.68 20.08
N ASN A 165 25.34 -17.27 19.77
CA ASN A 165 25.03 -16.16 18.85
C ASN A 165 24.26 -15.08 19.62
N LYS A 166 24.48 -13.83 19.23
CA LYS A 166 23.83 -12.64 19.79
C LYS A 166 22.71 -12.20 18.86
N ILE A 167 21.49 -12.05 19.38
CA ILE A 167 20.36 -11.45 18.67
C ILE A 167 19.96 -10.19 19.41
N SER A 168 19.95 -9.04 18.75
CA SER A 168 19.48 -7.80 19.35
C SER A 168 18.23 -7.30 18.66
N ILE A 169 17.25 -6.86 19.46
CA ILE A 169 15.95 -6.35 19.02
C ILE A 169 15.80 -4.92 19.55
N GLU A 170 15.48 -3.98 18.68
CA GLU A 170 15.30 -2.57 18.99
C GLU A 170 13.93 -2.09 18.50
N PRO A 171 12.97 -1.74 19.38
CA PRO A 171 11.71 -1.13 18.98
C PRO A 171 11.90 0.25 18.33
N VAL A 172 11.24 0.48 17.18
CA VAL A 172 11.44 1.70 16.39
C VAL A 172 10.34 2.73 16.60
N ASN A 173 9.07 2.33 16.52
CA ASN A 173 7.95 3.27 16.52
C ASN A 173 7.18 3.36 17.85
N GLN A 174 7.31 2.38 18.73
CA GLN A 174 6.64 2.35 20.05
C GLN A 174 7.38 1.45 21.04
N ASN A 175 7.04 1.56 22.33
CA ASN A 175 7.55 0.66 23.37
C ASN A 175 6.90 -0.72 23.21
N LEU A 176 7.67 -1.79 23.46
CA LEU A 176 7.21 -3.16 23.33
C LEU A 176 7.66 -4.00 24.52
N SER A 177 6.89 -5.04 24.80
CA SER A 177 7.26 -6.04 25.80
C SER A 177 7.53 -7.37 25.11
N PHE A 178 8.61 -8.04 25.50
CA PHE A 178 9.07 -9.30 24.91
C PHE A 178 9.12 -10.42 25.94
N GLY A 179 9.00 -11.65 25.45
CA GLY A 179 9.11 -12.88 26.20
C GLY A 179 10.18 -13.81 25.65
N ASP A 180 9.91 -15.11 25.64
CA ASP A 180 10.84 -16.12 25.16
C ASP A 180 11.07 -16.07 23.66
N MET A 181 12.20 -16.63 23.21
CA MET A 181 12.58 -16.76 21.81
C MET A 181 12.84 -18.22 21.48
N THR A 182 12.44 -18.67 20.28
CA THR A 182 12.65 -20.06 19.86
C THR A 182 13.33 -20.11 18.50
N LEU A 183 14.36 -20.95 18.37
CA LEU A 183 14.97 -21.35 17.10
C LEU A 183 14.39 -22.72 16.70
N HIS A 184 13.94 -22.84 15.46
CA HIS A 184 13.41 -24.10 14.94
C HIS A 184 13.67 -24.29 13.45
N GLY A 185 13.37 -25.46 12.95
CA GLY A 185 13.38 -25.77 11.52
C GLY A 185 11.99 -25.65 10.90
N ALA A 186 11.92 -25.67 9.59
CA ALA A 186 10.64 -25.71 8.90
C ALA A 186 10.04 -27.13 8.98
N LYS A 187 8.73 -27.18 9.18
CA LYS A 187 7.98 -28.43 8.97
C LYS A 187 7.82 -28.67 7.47
N PRO A 188 8.15 -29.87 6.93
CA PRO A 188 7.89 -30.19 5.55
C PRO A 188 6.38 -30.18 5.28
N MET A 189 5.95 -29.45 4.23
CA MET A 189 4.56 -29.50 3.78
C MET A 189 4.32 -30.77 2.96
N VAL A 190 3.21 -31.46 3.25
CA VAL A 190 2.77 -32.63 2.51
C VAL A 190 2.01 -32.22 1.25
N SER A 191 1.93 -33.10 0.24
CA SER A 191 1.03 -32.91 -0.90
C SER A 191 -0.44 -33.12 -0.50
N TYR A 192 -1.38 -32.64 -1.30
CA TYR A 192 -2.81 -32.94 -1.07
C TYR A 192 -3.07 -34.47 -1.06
N GLN A 193 -2.42 -35.22 -1.92
CA GLN A 193 -2.60 -36.68 -1.99
C GLN A 193 -2.16 -37.33 -0.66
N ASP A 194 -1.00 -36.98 -0.14
CA ASP A 194 -0.50 -37.50 1.13
C ASP A 194 -1.43 -37.12 2.29
N TYR A 195 -1.90 -35.85 2.31
CA TYR A 195 -2.88 -35.38 3.29
C TYR A 195 -4.20 -36.18 3.18
N PHE A 196 -4.73 -36.32 1.96
CA PHE A 196 -6.00 -37.03 1.76
C PHE A 196 -5.90 -38.50 2.13
N ASP A 197 -4.79 -39.18 1.86
CA ASP A 197 -4.56 -40.56 2.28
C ASP A 197 -4.62 -40.73 3.79
N MET A 198 -4.17 -39.71 4.57
CA MET A 198 -4.26 -39.74 6.04
C MET A 198 -5.70 -39.57 6.53
N VAL A 199 -6.54 -38.76 5.86
CA VAL A 199 -7.88 -38.41 6.35
C VAL A 199 -9.04 -39.11 5.63
N SER A 200 -8.78 -39.79 4.51
CA SER A 200 -9.78 -40.42 3.63
C SER A 200 -10.65 -41.52 4.31
N HIS A 201 -10.20 -41.98 5.45
CA HIS A 201 -10.95 -43.00 6.24
C HIS A 201 -12.13 -42.42 7.06
N HIS A 202 -12.23 -41.07 7.16
CA HIS A 202 -13.32 -40.41 7.85
C HIS A 202 -14.57 -40.30 6.97
N GLU A 203 -15.73 -40.20 7.60
CA GLU A 203 -17.01 -40.11 6.92
C GLU A 203 -17.22 -38.73 6.32
N HIS A 204 -17.90 -38.69 5.17
CA HIS A 204 -18.36 -37.44 4.57
C HIS A 204 -19.61 -36.94 5.29
N VAL A 205 -19.64 -35.65 5.61
CA VAL A 205 -20.81 -35.04 6.25
C VAL A 205 -21.94 -34.78 5.23
N SER A 206 -23.17 -34.57 5.75
CA SER A 206 -24.35 -34.17 4.95
C SER A 206 -24.88 -32.79 5.36
N SER A 207 -24.05 -31.96 5.99
CA SER A 207 -24.38 -30.62 6.46
C SER A 207 -23.64 -29.54 5.67
N ILE A 208 -24.16 -28.32 5.76
CA ILE A 208 -23.52 -27.11 5.24
C ILE A 208 -23.39 -26.07 6.35
N LEU A 209 -22.20 -25.47 6.43
CA LEU A 209 -21.94 -24.28 7.21
C LEU A 209 -21.60 -23.15 6.26
N THR A 210 -22.18 -21.98 6.47
CA THR A 210 -21.92 -20.78 5.66
C THR A 210 -21.34 -19.68 6.54
N LEU A 211 -20.21 -19.14 6.14
CA LEU A 211 -19.58 -17.96 6.73
C LEU A 211 -19.81 -16.79 5.78
N GLU A 212 -20.28 -15.69 6.32
CA GLU A 212 -20.50 -14.46 5.53
C GLU A 212 -19.16 -13.74 5.34
N GLY A 213 -18.90 -13.23 4.11
CA GLY A 213 -17.62 -12.62 3.78
C GLY A 213 -17.24 -11.40 4.61
N GLN A 214 -18.24 -10.64 5.10
CA GLN A 214 -18.04 -9.48 5.98
C GLN A 214 -17.80 -9.87 7.44
N SER A 215 -18.01 -11.14 7.84
CA SER A 215 -17.99 -11.59 9.24
C SER A 215 -16.65 -12.19 9.65
N PHE A 216 -15.54 -11.67 9.12
CA PHE A 216 -14.21 -12.06 9.59
C PHE A 216 -14.03 -11.60 11.05
N THR A 217 -13.40 -12.44 11.87
CA THR A 217 -13.21 -12.21 13.31
C THR A 217 -12.01 -11.34 13.60
N SER A 218 -10.92 -11.56 12.91
CA SER A 218 -9.70 -10.75 13.03
C SER A 218 -9.05 -10.48 11.67
N LYS A 219 -8.15 -9.50 11.66
CA LYS A 219 -7.34 -9.10 10.53
C LYS A 219 -5.99 -8.58 11.02
N ASN A 220 -4.96 -8.59 10.18
CA ASN A 220 -3.65 -8.07 10.56
C ASN A 220 -3.39 -6.62 10.08
N ASP A 221 -4.28 -6.05 9.30
CA ASP A 221 -4.14 -4.68 8.78
C ASP A 221 -5.45 -3.90 8.95
N ILE A 222 -5.35 -2.67 9.44
CA ILE A 222 -6.52 -1.79 9.69
C ILE A 222 -7.26 -1.40 8.41
N GLU A 223 -6.58 -1.41 7.26
CA GLU A 223 -7.17 -1.07 5.97
C GLU A 223 -8.19 -2.11 5.49
N ILE A 224 -8.04 -3.37 5.92
CA ILE A 224 -8.98 -4.43 5.56
C ILE A 224 -10.35 -4.13 6.17
N LYS A 225 -11.39 -4.17 5.36
CA LYS A 225 -12.75 -3.84 5.81
C LYS A 225 -13.81 -4.65 5.10
N ALA A 226 -14.96 -4.75 5.74
CA ALA A 226 -16.18 -5.17 5.09
C ALA A 226 -16.64 -4.11 4.08
N GLY A 227 -17.20 -4.53 2.98
CA GLY A 227 -17.76 -3.69 1.95
C GLY A 227 -19.23 -4.02 1.66
N TYR A 228 -19.81 -3.29 0.73
CA TYR A 228 -21.16 -3.58 0.28
C TYR A 228 -21.22 -3.81 -1.24
N PHE A 229 -22.01 -4.77 -1.65
CA PHE A 229 -22.30 -5.00 -3.05
C PHE A 229 -23.81 -5.17 -3.24
N LYS A 230 -24.41 -4.38 -4.15
CA LYS A 230 -25.84 -4.46 -4.45
C LYS A 230 -26.11 -5.48 -5.54
N GLY A 231 -26.82 -6.53 -5.20
CA GLY A 231 -27.20 -7.57 -6.13
C GLY A 231 -28.26 -8.50 -5.56
N PRO A 232 -29.06 -9.15 -6.42
CA PRO A 232 -30.18 -9.98 -5.95
C PRO A 232 -29.75 -11.27 -5.24
N ASN A 233 -28.54 -11.77 -5.50
CA ASN A 233 -28.03 -13.03 -4.93
C ASN A 233 -26.93 -12.80 -3.90
N MET A 234 -26.86 -11.61 -3.29
CA MET A 234 -25.91 -11.30 -2.22
C MET A 234 -26.48 -11.71 -0.86
N SER A 235 -25.60 -11.95 0.12
CA SER A 235 -26.02 -12.27 1.48
C SER A 235 -25.34 -11.35 2.49
N PRO A 236 -26.09 -10.55 3.27
CA PRO A 236 -27.49 -10.19 3.06
C PRO A 236 -27.70 -9.31 1.82
N THR A 237 -28.90 -9.36 1.24
CA THR A 237 -29.23 -8.52 0.07
C THR A 237 -30.05 -7.30 0.48
N SER A 238 -29.77 -6.15 -0.14
CA SER A 238 -30.57 -4.94 0.00
C SER A 238 -30.59 -4.14 -1.28
N TYR A 239 -31.79 -3.75 -1.72
CA TYR A 239 -31.98 -2.81 -2.83
C TYR A 239 -32.16 -1.36 -2.36
N LYS A 240 -32.34 -1.14 -1.05
CA LYS A 240 -32.61 0.17 -0.44
C LYS A 240 -31.34 0.85 0.07
N ILE A 241 -30.71 0.22 1.04
CA ILE A 241 -29.63 0.74 1.85
C ILE A 241 -28.34 -0.02 1.54
N ASN A 242 -27.21 0.57 1.89
CA ASN A 242 -25.95 -0.12 1.86
C ASN A 242 -25.82 -0.97 3.14
N ILE A 243 -25.70 -2.28 2.97
CA ILE A 243 -25.47 -3.25 4.06
C ILE A 243 -24.12 -3.87 3.79
N LEU A 244 -23.30 -4.01 4.79
CA LEU A 244 -22.03 -4.70 4.71
C LEU A 244 -22.31 -6.19 4.45
N ASN A 245 -21.88 -6.70 3.32
CA ASN A 245 -22.19 -8.06 2.89
C ASN A 245 -21.06 -8.74 2.13
N ILE A 246 -19.88 -8.14 2.06
CA ILE A 246 -18.71 -8.75 1.45
C ILE A 246 -17.45 -8.42 2.24
N LEU A 247 -16.42 -9.27 2.14
CA LEU A 247 -15.04 -8.81 2.31
C LEU A 247 -14.67 -7.95 1.11
N ASP A 248 -14.31 -6.69 1.35
CA ASP A 248 -13.94 -5.76 0.28
C ASP A 248 -12.55 -6.09 -0.26
N GLY A 249 -12.51 -6.73 -1.43
CA GLY A 249 -11.27 -7.12 -2.09
C GLY A 249 -10.34 -5.96 -2.43
N GLN A 250 -10.85 -4.74 -2.55
CA GLN A 250 -10.01 -3.55 -2.79
C GLN A 250 -9.31 -3.07 -1.51
N SER A 251 -9.82 -3.43 -0.36
CA SER A 251 -9.18 -3.13 0.93
C SER A 251 -8.15 -4.18 1.35
N MET A 252 -8.12 -5.33 0.67
CA MET A 252 -7.22 -6.47 0.96
C MET A 252 -6.46 -6.86 -0.32
N VAL A 253 -5.56 -5.99 -0.76
CA VAL A 253 -4.85 -6.12 -2.04
C VAL A 253 -3.35 -6.36 -1.91
N ARG A 254 -2.73 -5.94 -0.79
CA ARG A 254 -1.28 -6.06 -0.59
C ARG A 254 -0.93 -7.42 -0.01
N SER A 255 0.17 -7.99 -0.49
CA SER A 255 0.73 -9.22 0.06
C SER A 255 1.00 -9.09 1.55
N GLY A 256 0.80 -10.18 2.30
CA GLY A 256 0.89 -10.25 3.74
C GLY A 256 -0.40 -9.85 4.48
N MET A 257 -1.35 -9.17 3.83
CA MET A 257 -2.65 -8.89 4.44
C MET A 257 -3.43 -10.17 4.69
N THR A 258 -3.93 -10.34 5.92
CA THR A 258 -4.60 -11.56 6.38
C THR A 258 -5.93 -11.25 7.06
N VAL A 259 -6.92 -12.10 6.84
CA VAL A 259 -8.18 -12.13 7.58
C VAL A 259 -8.43 -13.54 8.14
N ASP A 260 -8.99 -13.61 9.34
CA ASP A 260 -9.34 -14.86 10.01
C ASP A 260 -10.87 -14.96 10.13
N TYR A 261 -11.40 -16.14 9.88
CA TYR A 261 -12.79 -16.52 10.12
C TYR A 261 -12.83 -17.65 11.15
N GLU A 262 -13.35 -17.37 12.34
CA GLU A 262 -13.61 -18.37 13.36
C GLU A 262 -14.99 -18.98 13.15
N PHE A 263 -15.09 -20.30 13.32
CA PHE A 263 -16.34 -21.04 13.15
C PHE A 263 -16.36 -22.30 13.99
N ASN A 264 -17.55 -22.79 14.27
CA ASN A 264 -17.73 -24.01 15.04
C ASN A 264 -18.28 -25.15 14.16
N ILE A 265 -17.63 -26.30 14.18
CA ILE A 265 -18.05 -27.53 13.51
C ILE A 265 -18.83 -28.38 14.48
N GLU A 266 -20.10 -28.69 14.16
CA GLU A 266 -20.95 -29.52 15.00
C GLU A 266 -20.66 -31.03 14.85
N THR A 267 -20.34 -31.46 13.63
CA THR A 267 -20.16 -32.88 13.27
C THR A 267 -18.79 -33.09 12.64
N SER A 268 -17.94 -33.90 13.28
CA SER A 268 -16.64 -34.29 12.73
C SER A 268 -16.80 -35.03 11.40
N GLY A 269 -15.92 -34.77 10.45
CA GLY A 269 -15.93 -35.45 9.16
C GLY A 269 -15.25 -34.67 8.04
N LEU A 270 -15.47 -35.15 6.82
CA LEU A 270 -14.89 -34.56 5.60
C LEU A 270 -15.81 -33.52 4.99
N TYR A 271 -15.27 -32.32 4.77
CA TYR A 271 -15.93 -31.17 4.17
C TYR A 271 -15.18 -30.70 2.92
N ARG A 272 -15.90 -30.10 1.98
CA ARG A 272 -15.34 -29.28 0.90
C ARG A 272 -15.48 -27.81 1.26
N ILE A 273 -14.57 -26.98 0.78
CA ILE A 273 -14.61 -25.53 1.00
C ILE A 273 -14.87 -24.83 -0.34
N ASN A 274 -15.92 -24.01 -0.39
CA ASN A 274 -16.27 -23.22 -1.55
C ASN A 274 -16.26 -21.73 -1.21
N PHE A 275 -15.76 -20.93 -2.13
CA PHE A 275 -15.78 -19.48 -2.07
C PHE A 275 -16.75 -18.92 -3.10
N LYS A 276 -17.74 -18.15 -2.67
CA LYS A 276 -18.51 -17.29 -3.54
C LYS A 276 -17.78 -15.96 -3.65
N TYR A 277 -17.07 -15.76 -4.75
CA TYR A 277 -16.12 -14.66 -4.92
C TYR A 277 -16.32 -13.90 -6.22
N LEU A 278 -15.71 -12.71 -6.28
CA LEU A 278 -15.60 -11.87 -7.47
C LEU A 278 -14.17 -11.33 -7.57
N GLN A 279 -13.51 -11.64 -8.70
CA GLN A 279 -12.21 -11.08 -9.07
C GLN A 279 -12.31 -10.55 -10.50
N ARG A 280 -12.65 -9.27 -10.66
CA ARG A 280 -12.81 -8.60 -11.96
C ARG A 280 -11.88 -7.41 -12.16
N ASP A 281 -11.18 -7.01 -11.11
CA ASP A 281 -10.39 -5.78 -11.07
C ASP A 281 -9.03 -5.95 -11.76
N MET A 282 -8.49 -7.18 -11.78
CA MET A 282 -7.30 -7.55 -12.54
C MET A 282 -7.69 -8.41 -13.75
N VAL A 283 -8.03 -7.75 -14.84
CA VAL A 283 -8.52 -8.44 -16.04
C VAL A 283 -7.48 -9.44 -16.57
N GLY A 284 -7.89 -10.71 -16.64
CA GLY A 284 -7.08 -11.80 -17.17
C GLY A 284 -5.94 -12.26 -16.25
N MET A 285 -5.91 -11.85 -15.00
CA MET A 285 -4.95 -12.33 -13.99
C MET A 285 -5.69 -12.99 -12.82
N SER A 286 -5.08 -13.99 -12.19
CA SER A 286 -5.59 -14.59 -10.95
C SER A 286 -5.15 -13.79 -9.74
N SER A 287 -5.93 -13.88 -8.65
CA SER A 287 -5.51 -13.40 -7.32
C SER A 287 -5.10 -14.57 -6.45
N ALA A 288 -3.94 -14.50 -5.83
CA ALA A 288 -3.42 -15.56 -5.00
C ALA A 288 -3.76 -15.38 -3.52
N ARG A 289 -4.03 -16.50 -2.86
CA ARG A 289 -4.20 -16.58 -1.40
C ARG A 289 -3.43 -17.76 -0.85
N ARG A 290 -2.78 -17.56 0.27
CA ARG A 290 -2.32 -18.60 1.16
C ARG A 290 -3.47 -18.93 2.10
N ILE A 291 -3.88 -20.18 2.18
CA ILE A 291 -5.03 -20.61 2.97
C ILE A 291 -4.52 -21.45 4.14
N ARG A 292 -4.79 -20.98 5.37
CA ARG A 292 -4.45 -21.72 6.59
C ARG A 292 -5.73 -22.19 7.28
N ILE A 293 -5.63 -23.34 7.91
CA ILE A 293 -6.66 -23.90 8.77
C ILE A 293 -6.00 -24.13 10.14
N ASN A 294 -6.54 -23.52 11.19
CA ASN A 294 -5.98 -23.56 12.52
C ASN A 294 -4.49 -23.13 12.55
N ASP A 295 -4.19 -22.02 11.89
CA ASP A 295 -2.87 -21.39 11.73
C ASP A 295 -1.84 -22.20 10.90
N GLU A 296 -2.16 -23.40 10.42
CA GLU A 296 -1.28 -24.23 9.59
C GLU A 296 -1.79 -24.31 8.13
N VAL A 297 -0.88 -24.42 7.16
CA VAL A 297 -1.21 -24.75 5.77
C VAL A 297 -1.37 -26.27 5.70
N PRO A 298 -2.57 -26.83 5.42
CA PRO A 298 -2.82 -28.26 5.49
C PRO A 298 -1.99 -29.08 4.50
N PHE A 299 -1.76 -28.53 3.30
CA PHE A 299 -0.98 -29.17 2.25
C PHE A 299 -0.50 -28.14 1.22
N GLN A 300 0.50 -28.50 0.44
CA GLN A 300 1.29 -27.62 -0.42
C GLN A 300 0.46 -26.78 -1.41
N GLU A 301 -0.63 -27.34 -1.96
CA GLU A 301 -1.47 -26.67 -2.95
C GLU A 301 -2.24 -25.46 -2.38
N LEU A 302 -2.35 -25.35 -1.04
CA LEU A 302 -2.95 -24.19 -0.37
C LEU A 302 -1.95 -23.12 0.03
N ASP A 303 -0.65 -23.39 -0.09
CA ASP A 303 0.37 -22.39 0.20
C ASP A 303 0.36 -21.21 -0.78
N THR A 304 -0.09 -21.46 -2.02
CA THR A 304 -0.38 -20.41 -3.00
C THR A 304 -1.54 -20.85 -3.89
N TYR A 305 -2.75 -20.61 -3.43
CA TYR A 305 -3.95 -20.95 -4.18
C TYR A 305 -4.41 -19.80 -5.08
N LEU A 306 -4.63 -20.07 -6.37
CA LEU A 306 -4.98 -19.08 -7.38
C LEU A 306 -6.49 -19.01 -7.60
N PHE A 307 -7.10 -17.85 -7.34
CA PHE A 307 -8.48 -17.54 -7.69
C PHE A 307 -8.52 -16.92 -9.09
N PRO A 308 -9.11 -17.61 -10.10
CA PRO A 308 -9.14 -17.11 -11.46
C PRO A 308 -9.93 -15.81 -11.63
N TYR A 309 -9.60 -15.06 -12.68
CA TYR A 309 -10.38 -13.91 -13.11
C TYR A 309 -11.82 -14.32 -13.48
N VAL A 310 -12.80 -13.63 -12.89
CA VAL A 310 -14.21 -13.82 -13.17
C VAL A 310 -14.92 -12.47 -13.33
N LYS A 311 -15.82 -12.37 -14.31
CA LYS A 311 -16.58 -11.13 -14.58
C LYS A 311 -17.76 -10.91 -13.63
N ASN A 312 -18.25 -11.98 -13.03
CA ASN A 312 -19.44 -12.00 -12.17
C ASN A 312 -19.17 -12.89 -10.96
N TRP A 313 -19.93 -12.71 -9.91
CA TRP A 313 -19.91 -13.60 -8.75
C TRP A 313 -19.99 -15.06 -9.15
N THR A 314 -19.09 -15.86 -8.63
CA THR A 314 -18.91 -17.26 -9.00
C THR A 314 -18.67 -18.11 -7.75
N ASN A 315 -19.28 -19.28 -7.69
CA ASN A 315 -18.93 -20.31 -6.73
C ASN A 315 -17.69 -21.05 -7.24
N HIS A 316 -16.72 -21.23 -6.37
CA HIS A 316 -15.48 -21.92 -6.65
C HIS A 316 -15.11 -22.80 -5.47
N THR A 317 -15.22 -24.11 -5.65
CA THR A 317 -14.77 -25.09 -4.65
C THR A 317 -13.26 -25.26 -4.78
N LEU A 318 -12.55 -25.26 -3.67
CA LEU A 318 -11.11 -25.50 -3.65
C LEU A 318 -10.80 -26.87 -4.27
N GLY A 319 -9.84 -26.91 -5.17
CA GLY A 319 -9.47 -28.11 -5.89
C GLY A 319 -8.32 -27.88 -6.85
N SER A 320 -7.93 -28.95 -7.56
CA SER A 320 -6.99 -28.94 -8.66
C SER A 320 -7.64 -29.52 -9.94
N ASP A 321 -6.85 -29.69 -11.00
CA ASP A 321 -7.33 -30.36 -12.22
C ASP A 321 -7.75 -31.83 -11.95
N ASP A 322 -7.26 -32.44 -10.87
CA ASP A 322 -7.55 -33.82 -10.47
C ASP A 322 -8.83 -33.96 -9.64
N GLY A 323 -9.42 -32.87 -9.18
CA GLY A 323 -10.68 -32.84 -8.43
C GLY A 323 -10.72 -31.84 -7.28
N GLU A 324 -11.85 -31.87 -6.56
CA GLU A 324 -12.10 -30.99 -5.42
C GLU A 324 -11.37 -31.50 -4.17
N PHE A 325 -10.88 -30.57 -3.32
CA PHE A 325 -10.20 -30.90 -2.09
C PHE A 325 -11.18 -31.19 -0.96
N TRP A 326 -10.87 -32.24 -0.17
CA TRP A 326 -11.57 -32.63 1.03
C TRP A 326 -10.74 -32.31 2.25
N PHE A 327 -11.37 -31.73 3.26
CA PHE A 327 -10.76 -31.29 4.51
C PHE A 327 -11.40 -32.02 5.68
N TYR A 328 -10.61 -32.57 6.57
CA TYR A 328 -11.12 -33.15 7.79
C TYR A 328 -11.20 -32.11 8.90
N PHE A 329 -12.36 -31.98 9.52
CA PHE A 329 -12.58 -31.17 10.70
C PHE A 329 -13.12 -32.02 11.82
N GLU A 330 -12.59 -31.86 13.06
CA GLU A 330 -13.19 -32.36 14.26
C GLU A 330 -14.35 -31.45 14.70
N SER A 331 -15.26 -31.94 15.57
CA SER A 331 -16.25 -31.06 16.19
C SER A 331 -15.59 -30.10 17.16
N GLY A 332 -15.88 -28.80 17.05
CA GLY A 332 -15.27 -27.76 17.87
C GLY A 332 -14.97 -26.49 17.08
N GLU A 333 -14.21 -25.60 17.70
CA GLU A 333 -13.82 -24.32 17.13
C GLU A 333 -12.65 -24.48 16.16
N HIS A 334 -12.76 -23.82 15.00
CA HIS A 334 -11.76 -23.81 13.95
C HIS A 334 -11.61 -22.41 13.37
N THR A 335 -10.47 -22.16 12.72
CA THR A 335 -10.17 -20.91 12.03
C THR A 335 -9.76 -21.19 10.59
N ILE A 336 -10.30 -20.42 9.64
CA ILE A 336 -9.78 -20.31 8.27
C ILE A 336 -9.14 -18.92 8.15
N SER A 337 -7.87 -18.88 7.79
CA SER A 337 -7.13 -17.66 7.49
C SER A 337 -6.86 -17.54 6.01
N LEU A 338 -7.11 -16.35 5.46
CA LEU A 338 -6.81 -16.00 4.07
C LEU A 338 -5.75 -14.93 4.06
N GLU A 339 -4.58 -15.25 3.55
CA GLU A 339 -3.45 -14.33 3.41
C GLU A 339 -3.22 -14.01 1.94
N VAL A 340 -3.05 -12.74 1.61
CA VAL A 340 -2.63 -12.31 0.27
C VAL A 340 -1.18 -12.68 0.04
N THR A 341 -0.86 -13.34 -1.06
CA THR A 341 0.51 -13.70 -1.41
C THR A 341 0.85 -13.36 -2.85
N THR A 342 2.12 -13.02 -3.08
CA THR A 342 2.72 -12.88 -4.42
C THR A 342 3.90 -13.82 -4.63
N ALA A 343 4.06 -14.84 -3.78
CA ALA A 343 5.19 -15.77 -3.82
C ALA A 343 5.40 -16.41 -5.20
N HIS A 344 4.33 -16.75 -5.91
CA HIS A 344 4.41 -17.30 -7.29
C HIS A 344 4.92 -16.29 -8.33
N LEU A 345 4.97 -14.99 -8.01
CA LEU A 345 5.41 -13.93 -8.92
C LEU A 345 6.83 -13.42 -8.61
N ILE A 346 7.44 -13.84 -7.50
CA ILE A 346 8.70 -13.27 -7.00
C ILE A 346 9.83 -13.33 -8.04
N ASN A 347 9.97 -14.46 -8.75
CA ASN A 347 11.02 -14.64 -9.76
C ASN A 347 10.82 -13.69 -10.94
N TYR A 348 9.57 -13.47 -11.36
CA TYR A 348 9.25 -12.54 -12.45
C TYR A 348 9.48 -11.09 -12.04
N ILE A 349 9.08 -10.73 -10.82
CA ILE A 349 9.28 -9.38 -10.26
C ILE A 349 10.78 -9.08 -10.12
N ASP A 350 11.58 -10.02 -9.59
CA ASP A 350 13.04 -9.84 -9.50
C ASP A 350 13.69 -9.72 -10.89
N THR A 351 13.27 -10.54 -11.85
CA THR A 351 13.74 -10.44 -13.24
C THR A 351 13.41 -9.10 -13.87
N LEU A 352 12.18 -8.60 -13.67
CA LEU A 352 11.78 -7.28 -14.15
C LEU A 352 12.59 -6.14 -13.51
N HIS A 353 12.87 -6.23 -12.21
CA HIS A 353 13.76 -5.29 -11.54
C HIS A 353 15.18 -5.31 -12.11
N ASN A 354 15.73 -6.50 -12.41
CA ASN A 354 17.03 -6.62 -13.05
C ASN A 354 17.05 -5.97 -14.44
N VAL A 355 16.00 -6.17 -15.25
CA VAL A 355 15.87 -5.50 -16.55
C VAL A 355 15.77 -3.98 -16.39
N MET A 356 15.03 -3.48 -15.39
CA MET A 356 14.95 -2.05 -15.09
C MET A 356 16.32 -1.45 -14.74
N ASP A 357 17.12 -2.13 -13.91
CA ASP A 357 18.47 -1.69 -13.55
C ASP A 357 19.40 -1.63 -14.76
N GLN A 358 19.34 -2.65 -15.60
CA GLN A 358 20.13 -2.71 -16.82
C GLN A 358 19.74 -1.60 -17.81
N ILE A 359 18.44 -1.34 -17.97
CA ILE A 359 17.92 -0.21 -18.78
C ILE A 359 18.41 1.12 -18.22
N ASN A 360 18.37 1.30 -16.90
CA ASN A 360 18.83 2.51 -16.25
C ASN A 360 20.35 2.71 -16.44
N SER A 361 21.14 1.67 -16.20
CA SER A 361 22.59 1.68 -16.40
C SER A 361 22.97 2.01 -17.85
N LEU A 362 22.23 1.44 -18.81
CA LEU A 362 22.42 1.71 -20.23
C LEU A 362 22.07 3.18 -20.56
N GLY A 363 20.96 3.70 -20.04
CA GLY A 363 20.57 5.09 -20.22
C GLY A 363 21.62 6.09 -19.69
N LEU A 364 22.22 5.76 -18.56
CA LEU A 364 23.28 6.57 -17.95
C LEU A 364 24.59 6.49 -18.75
N ALA A 365 24.97 5.32 -19.25
CA ALA A 365 26.13 5.19 -20.14
C ALA A 365 25.95 6.03 -21.42
N VAL A 366 24.76 6.04 -22.02
CA VAL A 366 24.43 6.92 -23.14
C VAL A 366 24.55 8.39 -22.75
N SER A 367 24.01 8.77 -21.60
CA SER A 367 24.07 10.15 -21.08
C SER A 367 25.52 10.61 -20.82
N GLN A 368 26.38 9.73 -20.32
CA GLN A 368 27.81 10.02 -20.12
C GLN A 368 28.54 10.28 -21.44
N ILE A 369 28.23 9.48 -22.47
CA ILE A 369 28.84 9.65 -23.82
C ILE A 369 28.41 10.97 -24.43
N THR A 370 27.17 11.38 -24.24
CA THR A 370 26.57 12.55 -24.92
C THR A 370 26.62 13.84 -24.10
N GLY A 371 27.04 13.77 -22.82
CA GLY A 371 26.93 14.90 -21.90
C GLY A 371 25.49 15.39 -21.74
N ASN A 372 24.51 14.48 -21.80
CA ASN A 372 23.06 14.75 -21.78
C ASN A 372 22.54 15.57 -22.98
N SER A 373 23.34 15.74 -24.02
CA SER A 373 22.86 16.40 -25.23
C SER A 373 21.90 15.49 -26.01
N THR A 374 20.74 16.01 -26.33
CA THR A 374 19.72 15.36 -27.18
C THR A 374 19.67 15.97 -28.58
N ASP A 375 20.75 16.66 -29.01
CA ASP A 375 20.80 17.33 -30.31
C ASP A 375 20.66 16.32 -31.47
N VAL A 376 19.61 16.44 -32.21
CA VAL A 376 19.26 15.58 -33.35
C VAL A 376 20.23 15.67 -34.53
N LEU A 377 21.05 16.71 -34.58
CA LEU A 377 22.01 16.93 -35.64
C LEU A 377 23.36 16.21 -35.40
N ILE A 378 23.59 15.77 -34.19
CA ILE A 378 24.84 15.06 -33.82
C ILE A 378 24.64 13.53 -34.01
N ASP A 379 25.55 12.89 -34.71
CA ASP A 379 25.68 11.43 -34.74
C ASP A 379 26.72 11.02 -33.70
N TRP A 380 26.23 10.43 -32.60
CA TRP A 380 27.04 10.10 -31.43
C TRP A 380 27.88 8.83 -31.60
N ASP A 381 27.68 8.05 -32.68
CA ASP A 381 28.35 6.76 -32.91
C ASP A 381 28.33 5.85 -31.66
N ILE A 382 27.16 5.72 -31.05
CA ILE A 382 26.96 4.99 -29.78
C ILE A 382 27.49 3.56 -29.85
N LEU A 383 27.34 2.89 -30.99
CA LEU A 383 27.85 1.52 -31.20
C LEU A 383 29.36 1.39 -31.03
N ARG A 384 30.12 2.46 -31.18
CA ARG A 384 31.56 2.47 -30.97
C ARG A 384 31.91 2.35 -29.49
N TYR A 385 31.11 2.97 -28.61
CA TYR A 385 31.32 3.00 -27.16
C TYR A 385 30.59 1.88 -26.45
N LEU A 386 29.42 1.51 -26.95
CA LEU A 386 28.55 0.47 -26.43
C LEU A 386 28.23 -0.56 -27.53
N PRO A 387 29.16 -1.43 -27.88
CA PRO A 387 29.02 -2.33 -29.03
C PRO A 387 27.90 -3.37 -28.86
N THR A 388 27.52 -3.72 -27.62
CA THR A 388 26.48 -4.70 -27.30
C THR A 388 25.08 -4.11 -27.13
N ILE A 389 24.93 -2.78 -27.19
CA ILE A 389 23.67 -2.09 -26.87
C ILE A 389 22.46 -2.62 -27.64
N LYS A 390 22.66 -3.06 -28.88
CA LYS A 390 21.58 -3.59 -29.72
C LYS A 390 21.12 -4.95 -29.22
N GLU A 391 22.08 -5.83 -28.94
CA GLU A 391 21.85 -7.16 -28.41
C GLU A 391 21.23 -7.11 -27.02
N ASP A 392 21.71 -6.18 -26.17
CA ASP A 392 21.19 -5.96 -24.83
C ASP A 392 19.71 -5.54 -24.87
N LEU A 393 19.35 -4.53 -25.67
CA LEU A 393 17.97 -4.07 -25.83
C LEU A 393 17.04 -5.15 -26.39
N LEU A 394 17.52 -6.02 -27.29
CA LEU A 394 16.75 -7.14 -27.81
C LEU A 394 16.56 -8.22 -26.74
N SER A 395 17.58 -8.53 -25.96
CA SER A 395 17.50 -9.47 -24.85
C SER A 395 16.49 -9.01 -23.79
N TYR A 396 16.50 -7.71 -23.43
CA TYR A 396 15.51 -7.16 -22.51
C TYR A 396 14.09 -7.28 -23.07
N ALA A 397 13.90 -6.97 -24.35
CA ALA A 397 12.61 -7.10 -25.01
C ALA A 397 12.12 -8.56 -25.04
N ASP A 398 13.00 -9.53 -25.30
CA ASP A 398 12.68 -10.97 -25.30
C ASP A 398 12.27 -11.43 -23.90
N THR A 399 12.97 -10.97 -22.86
CA THR A 399 12.61 -11.26 -21.45
C THR A 399 11.23 -10.72 -21.09
N LEU A 400 10.90 -9.48 -21.50
CA LEU A 400 9.57 -8.90 -21.25
C LEU A 400 8.45 -9.66 -21.96
N ASP A 401 8.67 -10.08 -23.21
CA ASP A 401 7.71 -10.88 -23.98
C ASP A 401 7.53 -12.27 -23.34
N MET A 402 8.60 -12.93 -22.90
CA MET A 402 8.54 -14.19 -22.18
C MET A 402 7.69 -14.10 -20.91
N ILE A 403 7.97 -13.11 -20.04
CA ILE A 403 7.20 -12.91 -18.81
C ILE A 403 5.73 -12.65 -19.12
N TYR A 404 5.44 -11.81 -20.11
CA TYR A 404 4.06 -11.55 -20.52
C TYR A 404 3.32 -12.81 -20.97
N ASP A 405 3.97 -13.66 -21.76
CA ASP A 405 3.39 -14.91 -22.28
C ASP A 405 3.18 -15.93 -21.14
N GLU A 406 4.11 -16.04 -20.19
CA GLU A 406 3.97 -16.90 -19.02
C GLU A 406 2.83 -16.42 -18.11
N MET A 407 2.67 -15.11 -17.89
CA MET A 407 1.53 -14.57 -17.13
C MET A 407 0.19 -14.96 -17.77
N ASN A 408 0.10 -15.01 -19.08
CA ASN A 408 -1.11 -15.47 -19.78
C ASN A 408 -1.34 -16.99 -19.69
N GLN A 409 -0.29 -17.78 -19.42
CA GLN A 409 -0.39 -19.24 -19.24
C GLN A 409 -0.77 -19.64 -17.81
N ILE A 410 -0.18 -18.97 -16.81
CA ILE A 410 -0.48 -19.21 -15.38
C ILE A 410 -1.96 -18.92 -15.08
N THR A 411 -2.58 -18.04 -15.84
CA THR A 411 -3.97 -17.63 -15.62
C THR A 411 -4.87 -18.25 -16.70
N PRO A 412 -5.53 -19.39 -16.46
CA PRO A 412 -6.48 -19.96 -17.41
C PRO A 412 -7.71 -19.04 -17.52
N SER A 413 -7.65 -18.06 -18.39
CA SER A 413 -8.72 -17.09 -18.65
C SER A 413 -8.92 -16.92 -20.15
N SER A 414 -10.16 -16.75 -20.57
CA SER A 414 -10.48 -16.32 -21.94
C SER A 414 -10.04 -14.89 -22.24
N SER A 415 -9.60 -14.15 -21.25
CA SER A 415 -9.14 -12.75 -21.34
C SER A 415 -7.63 -12.70 -21.15
N ARG A 416 -6.94 -11.92 -21.96
CA ARG A 416 -5.49 -11.68 -21.79
C ARG A 416 -5.22 -10.85 -20.55
N ALA A 417 -4.04 -11.05 -19.94
CA ALA A 417 -3.57 -10.28 -18.78
C ALA A 417 -3.32 -8.81 -19.15
N THR A 418 -4.37 -8.00 -19.10
CA THR A 418 -4.29 -6.59 -19.48
C THR A 418 -3.51 -5.75 -18.47
N GLY A 419 -3.47 -6.14 -17.20
CA GLY A 419 -2.70 -5.44 -16.16
C GLY A 419 -1.20 -5.37 -16.47
N VAL A 420 -0.64 -6.42 -17.09
CA VAL A 420 0.77 -6.47 -17.49
C VAL A 420 1.03 -6.19 -18.97
N SER A 421 0.03 -5.69 -19.70
CA SER A 421 0.16 -5.35 -21.14
C SER A 421 1.20 -4.25 -21.42
N THR A 422 1.57 -3.47 -20.40
CA THR A 422 2.65 -2.48 -20.47
C THR A 422 3.99 -3.12 -20.78
N LEU A 423 4.22 -4.40 -20.42
CA LEU A 423 5.43 -5.15 -20.79
C LEU A 423 5.55 -5.31 -22.32
N GLN A 424 4.46 -5.59 -23.03
CA GLN A 424 4.47 -5.66 -24.48
C GLN A 424 4.75 -4.29 -25.12
N ILE A 425 4.27 -3.21 -24.52
CA ILE A 425 4.55 -1.86 -25.01
C ILE A 425 6.03 -1.54 -24.84
N ALA A 426 6.59 -1.85 -23.65
CA ALA A 426 8.01 -1.69 -23.36
C ALA A 426 8.90 -2.53 -24.30
N SER A 427 8.56 -3.82 -24.52
CA SER A 427 9.25 -4.69 -25.45
C SER A 427 9.30 -4.10 -26.86
N LYS A 428 8.17 -3.66 -27.41
CA LYS A 428 8.11 -3.01 -28.73
C LYS A 428 8.97 -1.75 -28.78
N GLN A 429 8.98 -0.98 -27.71
CA GLN A 429 9.77 0.24 -27.59
C GLN A 429 11.28 -0.05 -27.61
N LEU A 430 11.73 -1.03 -26.80
CA LEU A 430 13.12 -1.48 -26.78
C LEU A 430 13.57 -2.02 -28.16
N ARG A 431 12.74 -2.84 -28.82
CA ARG A 431 13.01 -3.32 -30.18
C ARG A 431 13.16 -2.19 -31.19
N ARG A 432 12.32 -1.13 -31.06
CA ARG A 432 12.43 0.06 -31.92
C ARG A 432 13.72 0.84 -31.67
N LEU A 433 14.14 0.99 -30.41
CA LEU A 433 15.42 1.61 -30.07
C LEU A 433 16.61 0.79 -30.59
N ALA A 434 16.55 -0.55 -30.51
CA ALA A 434 17.56 -1.46 -31.02
C ALA A 434 17.77 -1.40 -32.55
N GLN A 435 16.77 -0.91 -33.32
CA GLN A 435 16.92 -0.73 -34.78
C GLN A 435 17.91 0.38 -35.15
N ASN A 436 18.03 1.42 -34.34
CA ASN A 436 18.91 2.56 -34.57
C ASN A 436 19.61 3.01 -33.29
N PRO A 437 20.59 2.28 -32.76
CA PRO A 437 21.25 2.58 -31.50
C PRO A 437 21.89 3.99 -31.45
N ASN A 438 22.45 4.48 -32.57
CA ASN A 438 23.03 5.82 -32.63
C ASN A 438 22.01 6.96 -32.46
N ARG A 439 20.71 6.66 -32.53
CA ARG A 439 19.64 7.60 -32.29
C ARG A 439 19.04 7.51 -30.86
N ILE A 440 19.56 6.65 -30.00
CA ILE A 440 19.08 6.52 -28.62
C ILE A 440 19.23 7.81 -27.84
N PRO A 441 20.31 8.61 -27.95
CA PRO A 441 20.41 9.89 -27.27
C PRO A 441 19.23 10.82 -27.52
N ASN A 442 18.71 10.85 -28.75
CA ASN A 442 17.55 11.68 -29.11
C ASN A 442 16.22 11.10 -28.62
N LYS A 443 16.23 9.88 -28.08
CA LYS A 443 15.08 9.11 -27.61
C LYS A 443 15.29 8.56 -26.22
N ILE A 444 16.21 9.15 -25.47
CA ILE A 444 16.52 8.70 -24.11
C ILE A 444 15.27 8.70 -23.20
N SER A 445 14.33 9.61 -23.48
CA SER A 445 13.04 9.66 -22.81
C SER A 445 12.16 8.43 -23.04
N GLU A 446 12.35 7.71 -24.16
CA GLU A 446 11.65 6.44 -24.40
C GLU A 446 12.33 5.29 -23.64
N LEU A 447 13.63 5.41 -23.31
CA LEU A 447 14.38 4.36 -22.62
C LEU A 447 14.12 4.36 -21.11
N ASN A 448 14.49 5.44 -20.40
CA ASN A 448 14.46 5.44 -18.93
C ASN A 448 13.95 6.73 -18.27
N VAL A 449 13.95 7.89 -18.93
CA VAL A 449 13.74 9.19 -18.24
C VAL A 449 12.33 9.75 -18.46
N GLY A 450 11.66 9.43 -19.56
CA GLY A 450 10.39 10.04 -19.93
C GLY A 450 9.14 9.35 -19.40
N SER A 451 8.02 10.10 -19.43
CA SER A 451 6.71 9.51 -19.27
C SER A 451 6.45 8.48 -20.37
N GLY A 452 6.03 7.27 -20.00
CA GLY A 452 5.86 6.14 -20.92
C GLY A 452 7.17 5.52 -21.40
N SER A 453 8.30 5.77 -20.72
CA SER A 453 9.56 5.07 -20.95
C SER A 453 9.43 3.57 -20.68
N SER A 454 10.30 2.78 -21.30
CA SER A 454 10.35 1.33 -21.04
C SER A 454 10.54 1.04 -19.55
N TYR A 455 11.38 1.81 -18.86
CA TYR A 455 11.58 1.74 -17.42
C TYR A 455 10.25 1.90 -16.64
N GLN A 456 9.52 2.98 -16.92
CA GLN A 456 8.23 3.25 -16.25
C GLN A 456 7.19 2.18 -16.57
N LEU A 457 7.09 1.72 -17.82
CA LEU A 457 6.12 0.71 -18.23
C LEU A 457 6.34 -0.63 -17.51
N ILE A 458 7.59 -1.00 -17.25
CA ILE A 458 7.95 -2.18 -16.46
C ILE A 458 7.54 -1.96 -15.00
N GLY A 459 7.83 -0.80 -14.41
CA GLY A 459 7.43 -0.46 -13.04
C GLY A 459 5.90 -0.52 -12.84
N ILE A 460 5.12 -0.06 -13.82
CA ILE A 460 3.65 -0.18 -13.81
C ILE A 460 3.22 -1.66 -13.79
N ALA A 461 3.87 -2.53 -14.58
CA ALA A 461 3.56 -3.95 -14.57
C ALA A 461 3.85 -4.60 -13.21
N ILE A 462 5.00 -4.27 -12.59
CA ILE A 462 5.36 -4.76 -11.25
C ILE A 462 4.31 -4.31 -10.22
N ASN A 463 3.89 -3.05 -10.25
CA ASN A 463 2.86 -2.56 -9.34
C ASN A 463 1.54 -3.31 -9.52
N GLN A 464 1.16 -3.63 -10.76
CA GLN A 464 -0.03 -4.44 -11.04
C GLN A 464 0.10 -5.88 -10.54
N MET A 465 1.29 -6.48 -10.63
CA MET A 465 1.55 -7.83 -10.10
C MET A 465 1.46 -7.89 -8.56
N ASN A 466 1.82 -6.81 -7.89
CA ASN A 466 1.78 -6.72 -6.43
C ASN A 466 0.36 -6.52 -5.86
N VAL A 467 -0.63 -6.23 -6.69
CA VAL A 467 -2.02 -5.98 -6.27
C VAL A 467 -2.86 -7.23 -6.51
N GLN A 468 -3.48 -7.79 -5.46
CA GLN A 468 -4.18 -9.08 -5.50
C GLN A 468 -5.63 -8.98 -4.96
N PRO A 469 -6.53 -8.22 -5.61
CA PRO A 469 -7.90 -8.00 -5.12
C PRO A 469 -8.73 -9.28 -5.20
N LEU A 470 -9.54 -9.55 -4.17
CA LEU A 470 -10.49 -10.66 -4.15
C LEU A 470 -11.67 -10.32 -3.24
N HIS A 471 -12.83 -10.07 -3.81
CA HIS A 471 -14.06 -9.88 -3.05
C HIS A 471 -14.67 -11.25 -2.69
N ILE A 472 -15.11 -11.41 -1.44
CA ILE A 472 -15.76 -12.64 -0.97
C ILE A 472 -17.12 -12.28 -0.38
N ASP A 473 -18.16 -12.94 -0.87
CA ASP A 473 -19.54 -12.84 -0.36
C ASP A 473 -19.78 -13.90 0.72
N GLN A 474 -19.45 -15.17 0.43
CA GLN A 474 -19.65 -16.29 1.33
C GLN A 474 -18.56 -17.35 1.20
N ILE A 475 -18.29 -18.03 2.32
CA ILE A 475 -17.46 -19.24 2.36
C ILE A 475 -18.38 -20.38 2.83
N HIS A 476 -18.48 -21.45 2.04
CA HIS A 476 -19.30 -22.61 2.37
C HIS A 476 -18.43 -23.80 2.69
N LEU A 477 -18.66 -24.41 3.87
CA LEU A 477 -18.10 -25.71 4.23
C LEU A 477 -19.26 -26.72 4.11
N PHE A 478 -19.14 -27.69 3.21
CA PHE A 478 -20.24 -28.58 2.90
C PHE A 478 -19.78 -30.00 2.55
N GLY A 479 -20.65 -30.97 2.78
CA GLY A 479 -20.37 -32.38 2.55
C GLY A 479 -20.89 -32.89 1.19
N ASN A 480 -21.09 -34.21 1.14
CA ASN A 480 -21.69 -34.87 -0.02
C ASN A 480 -23.17 -34.46 -0.19
N ASP A 481 -23.66 -34.59 -1.41
CA ASP A 481 -25.10 -34.44 -1.81
C ASP A 481 -25.68 -33.02 -1.57
N ILE A 482 -24.84 -32.00 -1.39
CA ILE A 482 -25.28 -30.63 -1.22
C ILE A 482 -24.98 -29.85 -2.51
N GLU A 483 -26.00 -29.32 -3.14
CA GLU A 483 -25.90 -28.38 -4.24
C GLU A 483 -25.93 -26.94 -3.68
N LEU A 484 -24.91 -26.14 -3.99
CA LEU A 484 -24.88 -24.73 -3.62
C LEU A 484 -25.78 -23.89 -4.54
N ASP A 485 -26.40 -22.87 -3.96
CA ASP A 485 -27.18 -21.91 -4.73
C ASP A 485 -26.33 -21.25 -5.82
N LYS A 486 -26.94 -20.96 -6.99
CA LYS A 486 -26.21 -20.32 -8.08
C LYS A 486 -25.77 -18.91 -7.70
N ALA A 487 -24.47 -18.67 -7.80
CA ALA A 487 -23.90 -17.34 -7.57
C ALA A 487 -24.43 -16.28 -8.55
N HIS A 488 -24.80 -16.71 -9.78
CA HIS A 488 -25.36 -15.81 -10.80
C HIS A 488 -26.85 -15.67 -10.64
N PRO A 489 -27.39 -14.43 -10.54
CA PRO A 489 -28.82 -14.19 -10.63
C PRO A 489 -29.34 -14.47 -12.04
N ASN A 490 -30.54 -15.03 -12.13
CA ASN A 490 -31.23 -15.17 -13.40
C ASN A 490 -31.71 -13.79 -13.91
N ILE A 491 -32.14 -13.73 -15.19
CA ILE A 491 -32.55 -12.47 -15.83
C ILE A 491 -33.71 -11.80 -15.06
N TRP A 492 -34.68 -12.61 -14.60
CA TRP A 492 -35.84 -12.10 -13.88
C TRP A 492 -35.48 -11.52 -12.50
N GLN A 493 -34.58 -12.17 -11.76
CA GLN A 493 -34.04 -11.64 -10.49
C GLN A 493 -33.35 -10.29 -10.69
N ARG A 494 -32.57 -10.16 -11.77
CA ARG A 494 -31.91 -8.87 -12.11
C ARG A 494 -32.93 -7.78 -12.45
N VAL A 495 -33.94 -8.10 -13.26
CA VAL A 495 -35.00 -7.16 -13.65
C VAL A 495 -35.78 -6.70 -12.42
N ILE A 496 -36.25 -7.63 -11.58
CA ILE A 496 -36.99 -7.31 -10.35
C ILE A 496 -36.18 -6.43 -9.44
N PHE A 497 -34.94 -6.81 -9.18
CA PHE A 497 -34.01 -6.04 -8.33
C PHE A 497 -33.74 -4.64 -8.90
N SER A 498 -33.54 -4.52 -10.21
CA SER A 498 -33.34 -3.24 -10.90
C SER A 498 -34.58 -2.33 -10.80
N VAL A 499 -35.75 -2.89 -10.99
CA VAL A 499 -37.02 -2.13 -10.85
C VAL A 499 -37.23 -1.67 -9.42
N GLN A 500 -36.99 -2.54 -8.43
CA GLN A 500 -37.07 -2.18 -7.01
C GLN A 500 -36.08 -1.07 -6.65
N SER A 501 -34.83 -1.18 -7.08
CA SER A 501 -33.82 -0.16 -6.86
C SER A 501 -34.15 1.16 -7.54
N PHE A 502 -34.67 1.12 -8.78
CA PHE A 502 -35.09 2.28 -9.53
C PHE A 502 -36.25 3.01 -8.85
N VAL A 503 -37.31 2.28 -8.46
CA VAL A 503 -38.43 2.88 -7.74
C VAL A 503 -37.97 3.50 -6.42
N TYR A 504 -37.11 2.81 -5.67
CA TYR A 504 -36.61 3.33 -4.40
C TYR A 504 -35.74 4.58 -4.57
N SER A 505 -35.01 4.72 -5.68
CA SER A 505 -34.15 5.89 -5.93
C SER A 505 -34.92 7.23 -5.90
N PHE A 506 -36.21 7.22 -6.20
CA PHE A 506 -37.06 8.41 -6.07
C PHE A 506 -37.33 8.82 -4.63
N PHE A 507 -37.18 7.91 -3.69
CA PHE A 507 -37.40 8.14 -2.25
C PHE A 507 -36.08 8.27 -1.48
N ASP A 508 -34.93 8.16 -2.16
CA ASP A 508 -33.63 8.26 -1.55
C ASP A 508 -33.33 9.71 -1.13
N GLN A 509 -33.26 9.93 0.18
CA GLN A 509 -33.06 11.25 0.76
C GLN A 509 -31.64 11.80 0.56
N ARG A 510 -30.65 10.96 0.24
CA ARG A 510 -29.25 11.37 0.07
C ARG A 510 -29.04 12.35 -1.08
N TYR A 511 -29.90 12.33 -2.09
CA TYR A 511 -29.85 13.20 -3.27
C TYR A 511 -30.78 14.39 -3.22
N ARG A 512 -31.51 14.59 -2.11
CA ARG A 512 -32.33 15.79 -1.93
C ARG A 512 -31.44 16.95 -1.49
N LEU A 513 -31.08 17.79 -2.44
CA LEU A 513 -30.31 19.04 -2.25
C LEU A 513 -31.22 20.24 -1.80
N THR A 514 -32.46 20.01 -1.42
CA THR A 514 -33.35 21.07 -0.95
C THR A 514 -33.48 20.98 0.55
N SER A 515 -32.84 21.95 1.23
CA SER A 515 -33.16 22.27 2.61
C SER A 515 -34.66 22.68 2.68
N ASN A 516 -35.44 22.01 3.52
CA ASN A 516 -36.71 22.56 3.96
C ASN A 516 -36.34 23.70 4.91
N PRO A 517 -36.80 24.95 4.68
CA PRO A 517 -36.44 26.08 5.54
C PRO A 517 -36.92 25.94 7.00
N ASN A 518 -37.63 24.87 7.34
CA ASN A 518 -38.19 24.58 8.67
C ASN A 518 -37.48 23.42 9.40
N ASP A 519 -36.41 22.85 8.84
CA ASP A 519 -35.64 21.82 9.54
C ASP A 519 -34.50 22.49 10.32
N ASP A 520 -34.46 22.35 11.65
CA ASP A 520 -33.34 22.75 12.52
C ASP A 520 -32.11 21.84 12.28
N VAL A 521 -31.69 21.67 11.02
CA VAL A 521 -30.57 20.82 10.58
C VAL A 521 -29.53 21.68 9.91
N LEU A 522 -28.30 21.62 10.39
CA LEU A 522 -27.15 22.29 9.78
C LEU A 522 -26.78 21.63 8.44
N GLU A 523 -26.88 22.38 7.36
CA GLU A 523 -26.56 21.88 6.00
C GLU A 523 -25.10 22.16 5.70
N VAL A 524 -24.32 21.09 5.50
CA VAL A 524 -22.88 21.17 5.23
C VAL A 524 -22.57 20.51 3.88
N TRP A 525 -21.88 21.23 3.00
CA TRP A 525 -21.39 20.68 1.74
C TRP A 525 -19.91 20.38 1.83
N ILE A 526 -19.50 19.24 1.23
CA ILE A 526 -18.13 18.80 1.24
C ILE A 526 -17.60 18.55 -0.18
N GLY A 527 -16.44 19.13 -0.50
CA GLY A 527 -15.72 18.98 -1.76
C GLY A 527 -14.90 17.69 -1.86
N GLN A 528 -15.38 16.58 -1.27
CA GLN A 528 -14.69 15.30 -1.23
C GLN A 528 -15.54 14.18 -1.86
N SER A 529 -14.92 13.00 -2.09
CA SER A 529 -15.65 11.85 -2.61
C SER A 529 -16.71 11.33 -1.62
N SER A 530 -17.68 10.56 -2.12
CA SER A 530 -18.75 9.96 -1.31
C SER A 530 -18.24 9.07 -0.18
N LEU A 531 -17.04 8.48 -0.32
CA LEU A 531 -16.42 7.68 0.73
C LEU A 531 -16.08 8.55 1.96
N TYR A 532 -15.48 9.72 1.74
CA TYR A 532 -15.18 10.66 2.82
C TYR A 532 -16.45 11.20 3.48
N LEU A 533 -17.52 11.41 2.70
CA LEU A 533 -18.79 11.86 3.23
C LEU A 533 -19.34 10.89 4.27
N ASP A 534 -19.33 9.59 4.00
CA ASP A 534 -19.82 8.58 4.95
C ASP A 534 -18.99 8.57 6.24
N ILE A 535 -17.67 8.65 6.13
CA ILE A 535 -16.76 8.70 7.30
C ILE A 535 -17.02 9.96 8.14
N MET A 536 -17.05 11.13 7.50
CA MET A 536 -17.26 12.39 8.21
C MET A 536 -18.66 12.48 8.81
N GLN A 537 -19.69 11.98 8.12
CA GLN A 537 -21.04 11.95 8.68
C GLN A 537 -21.09 11.10 9.97
N ASN A 538 -20.38 9.96 9.98
CA ASN A 538 -20.29 9.12 11.17
C ASN A 538 -19.56 9.83 12.32
N MET A 539 -18.46 10.50 12.04
CA MET A 539 -17.73 11.28 13.04
C MET A 539 -18.59 12.41 13.63
N ILE A 540 -19.39 13.07 12.80
CA ILE A 540 -20.30 14.14 13.23
C ILE A 540 -21.43 13.54 14.07
N ASP A 541 -22.05 12.46 13.64
CA ASP A 541 -23.17 11.84 14.35
C ASP A 541 -22.71 11.25 15.70
N ASP A 542 -21.52 10.65 15.76
CA ASP A 542 -20.94 10.06 16.97
C ASP A 542 -20.33 11.09 17.95
N GLY A 543 -19.82 12.21 17.44
CA GLY A 543 -19.21 13.28 18.24
C GLY A 543 -20.12 14.49 18.34
N PHE A 544 -20.03 15.41 17.36
CA PHE A 544 -20.66 16.73 17.40
C PHE A 544 -22.17 16.71 17.70
N THR A 545 -22.92 15.85 17.00
CA THR A 545 -24.38 15.76 17.17
C THR A 545 -24.77 15.25 18.57
N LYS A 546 -24.02 14.26 19.11
CA LYS A 546 -24.27 13.76 20.47
C LYS A 546 -23.94 14.78 21.53
N GLU A 547 -22.88 15.57 21.35
CA GLU A 547 -22.43 16.57 22.32
C GLU A 547 -23.30 17.85 22.30
N THR A 548 -23.66 18.33 21.10
CA THR A 548 -24.34 19.60 20.91
C THR A 548 -25.85 19.48 20.76
N GLY A 549 -26.38 18.31 20.42
CA GLY A 549 -27.77 18.11 20.05
C GLY A 549 -28.13 18.68 18.66
N ILE A 550 -27.17 19.22 17.90
CA ILE A 550 -27.40 19.85 16.60
C ILE A 550 -27.25 18.79 15.50
N PRO A 551 -28.33 18.42 14.79
CA PRO A 551 -28.24 17.50 13.67
C PRO A 551 -27.56 18.17 12.47
N VAL A 552 -26.63 17.44 11.82
CA VAL A 552 -25.89 17.92 10.66
C VAL A 552 -26.19 17.05 9.45
N ARG A 553 -26.38 17.66 8.29
CA ARG A 553 -26.56 16.96 7.01
C ARG A 553 -25.38 17.26 6.10
N LEU A 554 -24.56 16.25 5.83
CA LEU A 554 -23.51 16.36 4.84
C LEU A 554 -24.06 16.05 3.43
N SER A 555 -23.63 16.82 2.44
CA SER A 555 -23.92 16.62 1.04
C SER A 555 -22.65 16.80 0.20
N VAL A 556 -22.46 15.97 -0.83
CA VAL A 556 -21.32 16.11 -1.75
C VAL A 556 -21.48 17.38 -2.58
N LEU A 557 -20.45 18.19 -2.62
CA LEU A 557 -20.32 19.32 -3.55
C LEU A 557 -19.73 18.83 -4.88
N PRO A 558 -20.52 18.67 -5.96
CA PRO A 558 -20.02 18.12 -7.22
C PRO A 558 -19.01 19.02 -7.93
N ASN A 559 -19.17 20.32 -7.79
CA ASN A 559 -18.22 21.35 -8.23
C ASN A 559 -18.50 22.66 -7.48
N THR A 560 -17.48 23.48 -7.35
CA THR A 560 -17.52 24.74 -6.59
C THR A 560 -18.35 25.84 -7.26
N GLN A 561 -18.62 25.76 -8.57
CA GLN A 561 -19.53 26.67 -9.26
C GLN A 561 -20.97 26.62 -8.71
N ARG A 562 -21.37 25.48 -8.11
CA ARG A 562 -22.66 25.36 -7.45
C ARG A 562 -22.84 26.32 -6.27
N ILE A 563 -21.78 26.60 -5.55
CA ILE A 563 -21.81 27.57 -4.43
C ILE A 563 -22.27 28.95 -4.97
N ILE A 564 -21.69 29.37 -6.10
CA ILE A 564 -22.03 30.65 -6.72
C ILE A 564 -23.48 30.68 -7.19
N LEU A 565 -23.93 29.59 -7.84
CA LEU A 565 -25.31 29.50 -8.35
C LEU A 565 -26.34 29.48 -7.22
N ASN A 566 -26.08 28.72 -6.16
CA ASN A 566 -26.98 28.59 -5.02
C ASN A 566 -27.01 29.90 -4.21
N ASN A 567 -25.91 30.63 -4.14
CA ASN A 567 -25.89 31.96 -3.55
C ASN A 567 -26.84 32.94 -4.27
N ALA A 568 -26.87 32.88 -5.60
CA ALA A 568 -27.77 33.71 -6.40
C ALA A 568 -29.26 33.34 -6.21
N THR A 569 -29.56 32.09 -5.83
CA THR A 569 -30.93 31.59 -5.59
C THR A 569 -31.34 31.60 -4.11
N GLY A 570 -30.43 31.94 -3.19
CA GLY A 570 -30.72 31.94 -1.74
C GLY A 570 -30.85 30.54 -1.15
N THR A 571 -30.22 29.51 -1.76
CA THR A 571 -30.25 28.10 -1.33
C THR A 571 -28.86 27.61 -0.92
N ASN A 572 -28.11 28.46 -0.23
CA ASN A 572 -26.75 28.15 0.24
C ASN A 572 -26.77 27.11 1.36
N PRO A 573 -25.70 26.27 1.47
CA PRO A 573 -25.43 25.57 2.71
C PRO A 573 -25.02 26.53 3.83
N ASP A 574 -25.10 26.08 5.07
CA ASP A 574 -24.60 26.85 6.22
C ASP A 574 -23.06 26.85 6.25
N VAL A 575 -22.45 25.72 5.90
CA VAL A 575 -20.98 25.53 5.89
C VAL A 575 -20.55 24.77 4.64
N VAL A 576 -19.38 25.11 4.10
CA VAL A 576 -18.70 24.36 3.04
C VAL A 576 -17.34 23.92 3.52
N LEU A 577 -17.02 22.65 3.34
CA LEU A 577 -15.75 22.02 3.73
C LEU A 577 -14.98 21.52 2.52
N SER A 578 -13.67 21.37 2.67
CA SER A 578 -12.76 20.76 1.69
C SER A 578 -12.84 21.42 0.30
N ILE A 579 -12.71 22.75 0.28
CA ILE A 579 -12.58 23.55 -0.94
C ILE A 579 -11.13 24.04 -1.11
N ASP A 580 -10.77 24.47 -2.31
CA ASP A 580 -9.42 24.95 -2.60
C ASP A 580 -9.11 26.24 -1.81
N SER A 581 -7.84 26.39 -1.39
CA SER A 581 -7.39 27.51 -0.53
C SER A 581 -7.63 28.91 -1.10
N TRP A 582 -7.71 29.06 -2.43
CA TRP A 582 -7.96 30.33 -3.11
C TRP A 582 -9.46 30.70 -3.16
N GLU A 583 -10.35 29.75 -2.94
CA GLU A 583 -11.81 29.96 -3.09
C GLU A 583 -12.41 30.86 -2.00
N PRO A 584 -12.02 30.75 -0.71
CA PRO A 584 -12.52 31.66 0.32
C PRO A 584 -12.30 33.14 -0.03
N TYR A 585 -11.11 33.49 -0.54
CA TYR A 585 -10.84 34.83 -1.01
C TYR A 585 -11.76 35.24 -2.16
N ALA A 586 -11.92 34.36 -3.16
CA ALA A 586 -12.75 34.61 -4.34
C ALA A 586 -14.24 34.79 -3.99
N TYR A 587 -14.74 34.08 -2.97
CA TYR A 587 -16.12 34.21 -2.50
C TYR A 587 -16.32 35.39 -1.57
N ALA A 588 -15.33 35.72 -0.72
CA ALA A 588 -15.34 36.91 0.11
C ALA A 588 -15.41 38.20 -0.72
N LEU A 589 -14.59 38.28 -1.78
CA LEU A 589 -14.63 39.40 -2.74
C LEU A 589 -16.01 39.62 -3.37
N ARG A 590 -16.85 38.59 -3.44
CA ARG A 590 -18.22 38.63 -3.95
C ARG A 590 -19.26 38.85 -2.86
N GLY A 591 -18.84 38.99 -1.59
CA GLY A 591 -19.74 39.12 -0.45
C GLY A 591 -20.57 37.86 -0.16
N MET A 592 -20.06 36.68 -0.51
CA MET A 592 -20.79 35.43 -0.37
C MET A 592 -20.52 34.71 0.98
N LEU A 593 -19.52 35.13 1.73
CA LEU A 593 -19.11 34.50 2.98
C LEU A 593 -19.28 35.46 4.17
N ALA A 594 -19.53 34.89 5.32
CA ALA A 594 -19.53 35.60 6.60
C ALA A 594 -18.10 35.78 7.12
N ASP A 595 -17.77 36.94 7.65
CA ASP A 595 -16.54 37.15 8.39
C ASP A 595 -16.55 36.33 9.68
N LEU A 596 -15.64 35.38 9.80
CA LEU A 596 -15.60 34.44 10.93
C LEU A 596 -15.26 35.11 12.26
N ARG A 597 -14.64 36.30 12.25
CA ARG A 597 -14.31 37.05 13.45
C ARG A 597 -15.53 37.55 14.22
N GLN A 598 -16.71 37.58 13.58
CA GLN A 598 -17.98 37.96 14.24
C GLN A 598 -18.54 36.87 15.18
N PHE A 599 -18.02 35.64 15.10
CA PHE A 599 -18.51 34.53 15.91
C PHE A 599 -17.73 34.43 17.21
N ASP A 600 -18.47 34.21 18.31
CA ASP A 600 -17.87 33.93 19.62
C ASP A 600 -17.03 32.64 19.52
N GLY A 601 -15.86 32.63 20.18
CA GLY A 601 -14.93 31.49 20.12
C GLY A 601 -13.97 31.46 18.94
N PHE A 602 -14.06 32.37 17.96
CA PHE A 602 -13.12 32.42 16.83
C PHE A 602 -11.66 32.56 17.30
N ALA A 603 -11.42 33.41 18.32
CA ALA A 603 -10.09 33.62 18.87
C ALA A 603 -9.46 32.33 19.45
N GLU A 604 -10.28 31.45 20.04
CA GLU A 604 -9.87 30.15 20.57
C GLU A 604 -9.64 29.14 19.42
N LEU A 605 -10.52 29.15 18.42
CA LEU A 605 -10.44 28.27 17.25
C LEU A 605 -9.14 28.46 16.49
N VAL A 606 -8.61 29.67 16.37
CA VAL A 606 -7.42 29.98 15.57
C VAL A 606 -6.09 29.74 16.32
N GLN A 607 -6.10 29.57 17.65
CA GLN A 607 -4.88 29.40 18.45
C GLN A 607 -3.97 28.25 18.00
N PRO A 608 -4.47 27.06 17.62
CA PRO A 608 -3.60 25.97 17.20
C PRO A 608 -2.96 26.16 15.83
N TYR A 609 -3.39 27.16 15.06
CA TYR A 609 -2.90 27.36 13.70
C TYR A 609 -1.79 28.40 13.63
N HIS A 610 -0.83 28.17 12.73
CA HIS A 610 0.14 29.22 12.41
C HIS A 610 -0.55 30.36 11.65
N PRO A 611 -0.32 31.65 12.01
CA PRO A 611 -0.99 32.80 11.41
C PRO A 611 -0.92 32.85 9.87
N ASN A 612 0.20 32.45 9.29
CA ASN A 612 0.40 32.46 7.83
C ASN A 612 -0.53 31.48 7.08
N ASN A 613 -1.11 30.49 7.77
CA ASN A 613 -2.07 29.57 7.15
C ASN A 613 -3.37 30.25 6.75
N PHE A 614 -3.70 31.40 7.38
CA PHE A 614 -4.90 32.19 7.06
C PHE A 614 -4.70 33.17 5.89
N THR A 615 -3.47 33.40 5.44
CA THR A 615 -3.17 34.37 4.37
C THR A 615 -4.09 34.23 3.13
N PRO A 616 -4.37 33.03 2.60
CA PRO A 616 -5.26 32.92 1.45
C PRO A 616 -6.75 33.08 1.79
N MET A 617 -7.10 33.16 3.07
CA MET A 617 -8.48 33.27 3.57
C MET A 617 -8.83 34.67 4.07
N ILE A 618 -7.88 35.61 3.97
CA ILE A 618 -8.04 37.00 4.39
C ILE A 618 -8.42 37.85 3.16
N PHE A 619 -9.49 38.58 3.28
CA PHE A 619 -9.88 39.64 2.33
C PHE A 619 -10.15 40.94 3.10
N GLU A 620 -9.48 42.03 2.71
CA GLU A 620 -9.41 43.27 3.46
C GLU A 620 -9.00 42.98 4.94
N ASP A 621 -9.87 43.33 5.90
CA ASP A 621 -9.60 43.05 7.31
C ASP A 621 -10.31 41.78 7.83
N GLY A 622 -11.11 41.09 7.00
CA GLY A 622 -11.92 39.93 7.37
C GLY A 622 -11.23 38.59 7.20
N VAL A 623 -11.66 37.57 7.95
CA VAL A 623 -11.23 36.18 7.82
C VAL A 623 -12.42 35.33 7.39
N TYR A 624 -12.33 34.65 6.24
CA TYR A 624 -13.47 34.01 5.59
C TYR A 624 -13.35 32.49 5.45
N GLY A 625 -12.36 31.90 6.08
CA GLY A 625 -12.16 30.46 6.11
C GLY A 625 -11.23 30.04 7.23
N VAL A 626 -11.24 28.73 7.51
CA VAL A 626 -10.31 28.07 8.44
C VAL A 626 -9.57 26.99 7.67
N PRO A 627 -8.23 26.88 7.78
CA PRO A 627 -7.50 25.84 7.09
C PRO A 627 -7.85 24.46 7.67
N GLU A 628 -8.26 23.53 6.80
CA GLU A 628 -8.59 22.14 7.16
C GLU A 628 -7.34 21.25 7.09
N THR A 629 -6.54 21.44 6.05
CA THR A 629 -5.31 20.69 5.81
C THR A 629 -4.17 21.62 5.44
N GLN A 630 -2.96 21.17 5.73
CA GLN A 630 -1.74 21.85 5.32
C GLN A 630 -0.83 20.87 4.60
N GLY A 631 -0.46 21.19 3.36
CA GLY A 631 0.56 20.47 2.59
C GLY A 631 1.91 21.13 2.73
N VAL A 632 2.95 20.33 2.94
CA VAL A 632 4.34 20.78 2.93
C VAL A 632 5.14 19.89 1.97
N SER A 633 6.07 20.49 1.23
CA SER A 633 7.05 19.73 0.48
C SER A 633 8.18 19.35 1.43
N LEU A 634 8.50 18.06 1.50
CA LEU A 634 9.56 17.52 2.33
C LEU A 634 10.59 16.82 1.44
N MET A 635 11.85 16.96 1.82
CA MET A 635 12.91 16.19 1.20
C MET A 635 12.99 14.81 1.86
N PHE A 636 12.93 13.77 1.04
CA PHE A 636 13.14 12.38 1.43
C PHE A 636 14.51 11.93 0.95
N TYR A 637 15.19 11.13 1.77
CA TYR A 637 16.48 10.56 1.37
C TYR A 637 16.64 9.12 1.85
N ARG A 638 17.38 8.34 1.09
CA ARG A 638 17.79 6.98 1.40
C ARG A 638 18.99 7.01 2.34
N LYS A 639 18.71 6.91 3.64
CA LYS A 639 19.74 6.95 4.71
C LYS A 639 20.85 5.90 4.48
N ASP A 640 20.46 4.72 4.06
CA ASP A 640 21.35 3.61 3.74
C ASP A 640 22.34 3.95 2.60
N ILE A 641 21.84 4.54 1.51
CA ILE A 641 22.68 4.96 0.38
C ILE A 641 23.60 6.11 0.77
N LEU A 642 23.08 7.13 1.47
CA LEU A 642 23.90 8.25 1.89
C LEU A 642 25.03 7.81 2.85
N ASN A 643 24.71 6.97 3.84
CA ASN A 643 25.70 6.41 4.75
C ASN A 643 26.78 5.61 4.00
N PHE A 644 26.38 4.80 3.03
CA PHE A 644 27.34 4.06 2.20
C PHE A 644 28.27 4.99 1.40
N LEU A 645 27.73 6.07 0.84
CA LEU A 645 28.49 7.05 0.07
C LEU A 645 29.31 8.00 0.96
N GLY A 646 29.08 7.96 2.28
CA GLY A 646 29.74 8.87 3.23
C GLY A 646 29.35 10.33 3.03
N ILE A 647 28.10 10.59 2.62
CA ILE A 647 27.55 11.94 2.42
C ILE A 647 26.42 12.20 3.41
N GLU A 648 26.40 13.43 3.94
CA GLU A 648 25.31 13.91 4.80
C GLU A 648 24.13 14.40 3.96
N PRO A 649 22.90 14.33 4.49
CA PRO A 649 21.73 14.93 3.83
C PRO A 649 21.96 16.43 3.61
N PRO A 650 21.65 16.97 2.41
CA PRO A 650 21.87 18.38 2.13
C PRO A 650 20.82 19.27 2.82
N ASP A 651 21.28 20.34 3.48
CA ASP A 651 20.41 21.36 4.09
C ASP A 651 20.21 22.58 3.17
N THR A 652 21.12 22.80 2.25
CA THR A 652 21.12 23.95 1.34
C THR A 652 21.31 23.52 -0.12
N TRP A 653 21.01 24.41 -1.05
CA TRP A 653 21.30 24.17 -2.46
C TRP A 653 22.80 24.04 -2.75
N ASP A 654 23.67 24.73 -1.99
CA ASP A 654 25.12 24.59 -2.12
C ASP A 654 25.56 23.18 -1.71
N ASP A 655 24.94 22.60 -0.67
CA ASP A 655 25.19 21.20 -0.28
C ASP A 655 24.71 20.24 -1.37
N VAL A 656 23.53 20.48 -1.96
CA VAL A 656 23.05 19.70 -3.11
C VAL A 656 24.06 19.73 -4.26
N LEU A 657 24.54 20.91 -4.65
CA LEU A 657 25.57 21.04 -5.69
C LEU A 657 26.88 20.35 -5.30
N GLY A 658 27.24 20.36 -4.02
CA GLY A 658 28.44 19.70 -3.49
C GLY A 658 28.38 18.18 -3.59
N ILE A 659 27.21 17.57 -3.36
CA ILE A 659 27.04 16.10 -3.39
C ILE A 659 26.73 15.56 -4.79
N LEU A 660 26.25 16.38 -5.72
CA LEU A 660 25.89 15.95 -7.07
C LEU A 660 27.02 15.20 -7.81
N PRO A 661 28.29 15.65 -7.80
CA PRO A 661 29.36 14.92 -8.46
C PRO A 661 29.55 13.51 -7.91
N ILE A 662 29.34 13.33 -6.59
CA ILE A 662 29.43 12.02 -5.94
C ILE A 662 28.27 11.16 -6.41
N LEU A 663 27.02 11.63 -6.29
CA LEU A 663 25.84 10.92 -6.74
C LEU A 663 25.95 10.51 -8.21
N GLN A 664 26.32 11.45 -9.08
CA GLN A 664 26.43 11.22 -10.52
C GLN A 664 27.56 10.25 -10.89
N SER A 665 28.65 10.19 -10.10
CA SER A 665 29.70 9.18 -10.32
C SER A 665 29.21 7.75 -10.06
N TYR A 666 28.19 7.60 -9.21
CA TYR A 666 27.49 6.33 -8.96
C TYR A 666 26.19 6.19 -9.74
N GLN A 667 25.98 7.02 -10.77
CA GLN A 667 24.81 6.99 -11.62
C GLN A 667 23.51 7.33 -10.90
N MET A 668 23.60 8.07 -9.81
CA MET A 668 22.48 8.58 -9.03
C MET A 668 22.30 10.07 -9.27
N ASN A 669 21.16 10.63 -8.85
CA ASN A 669 20.92 12.06 -8.94
C ASN A 669 20.04 12.55 -7.81
N PHE A 670 19.92 13.86 -7.68
CA PHE A 670 18.95 14.55 -6.84
C PHE A 670 17.69 14.88 -7.66
N TYR A 671 16.52 14.80 -7.05
CA TYR A 671 15.27 15.13 -7.71
C TYR A 671 14.56 16.30 -7.03
N HIS A 672 14.21 17.30 -7.83
CA HIS A 672 13.31 18.37 -7.44
C HIS A 672 12.20 18.50 -8.49
N PRO A 673 10.91 18.35 -8.11
CA PRO A 673 9.83 18.44 -9.07
C PRO A 673 9.64 19.87 -9.55
N LEU A 674 9.76 20.11 -10.84
CA LEU A 674 9.41 21.41 -11.48
C LEU A 674 8.09 21.35 -12.24
N GLY A 675 7.61 20.17 -12.56
CA GLY A 675 6.41 19.98 -13.36
C GLY A 675 5.45 19.01 -12.70
N GLY A 676 4.15 19.36 -12.66
CA GLY A 676 3.09 18.40 -12.44
C GLY A 676 2.86 17.53 -13.69
N GLU A 677 1.88 16.64 -13.64
CA GLU A 677 1.40 15.90 -14.81
C GLU A 677 0.89 16.87 -15.86
N GLY A 678 1.70 17.17 -16.85
CA GLY A 678 1.36 18.09 -17.94
C GLY A 678 2.52 19.02 -18.34
N ALA A 679 2.32 19.76 -19.40
CA ALA A 679 3.35 20.64 -20.01
C ALA A 679 3.63 21.94 -19.19
N TYR A 680 2.92 22.18 -18.11
CA TYR A 680 3.03 23.41 -17.34
C TYR A 680 3.80 23.19 -16.04
N LYS A 681 4.89 23.92 -15.86
CA LYS A 681 5.61 24.01 -14.60
C LYS A 681 4.71 24.70 -13.57
N GLY A 682 4.34 23.99 -12.50
CA GLY A 682 3.49 24.54 -11.46
C GLY A 682 4.14 25.73 -10.77
N PHE A 683 3.44 26.84 -10.65
CA PHE A 683 3.95 28.03 -9.99
C PHE A 683 4.35 27.77 -8.54
N GLY A 684 3.60 26.92 -7.84
CA GLY A 684 3.91 26.49 -6.48
C GLY A 684 5.25 25.77 -6.32
N LEU A 685 5.81 25.22 -7.41
CA LEU A 685 7.12 24.54 -7.40
C LEU A 685 8.27 25.45 -7.82
N THR A 686 7.99 26.57 -8.50
CA THR A 686 8.99 27.54 -8.96
C THR A 686 9.10 28.75 -8.03
N ALA A 687 8.02 29.20 -7.44
CA ALA A 687 8.00 30.31 -6.50
C ALA A 687 8.92 30.14 -5.28
N PRO A 688 9.09 28.93 -4.71
CA PRO A 688 10.04 28.71 -3.59
C PRO A 688 11.47 29.16 -3.90
N PHE A 689 11.95 29.00 -5.14
CA PHE A 689 13.28 29.50 -5.53
C PHE A 689 13.38 31.02 -5.38
N ILE A 690 12.34 31.75 -5.82
CA ILE A 690 12.30 33.21 -5.70
C ILE A 690 12.38 33.62 -4.23
N TYR A 691 11.57 33.00 -3.36
CA TYR A 691 11.56 33.31 -1.93
C TYR A 691 12.85 32.91 -1.21
N GLN A 692 13.44 31.75 -1.55
CA GLN A 692 14.70 31.29 -0.98
C GLN A 692 15.88 32.21 -1.30
N PHE A 693 15.87 32.87 -2.45
CA PHE A 693 16.85 33.89 -2.82
C PHE A 693 16.51 35.29 -2.24
N GLY A 694 15.46 35.40 -1.43
CA GLY A 694 15.01 36.65 -0.80
C GLY A 694 14.35 37.62 -1.76
N GLY A 695 13.84 37.12 -2.89
CA GLY A 695 12.96 37.83 -3.78
C GLY A 695 11.49 37.74 -3.38
N ASP A 696 10.64 38.41 -4.12
CA ASP A 696 9.19 38.36 -3.97
C ASP A 696 8.54 38.44 -5.37
N ILE A 697 7.24 38.14 -5.44
CA ILE A 697 6.48 38.17 -6.68
C ILE A 697 5.82 39.51 -6.89
N TYR A 698 5.40 40.14 -5.82
CA TYR A 698 4.74 41.44 -5.80
C TYR A 698 5.48 42.38 -4.84
N THR A 699 5.32 43.68 -5.07
CA THR A 699 5.70 44.71 -4.11
C THR A 699 4.86 44.59 -2.85
N GLU A 700 5.35 45.10 -1.69
CA GLU A 700 4.65 45.03 -0.40
C GLU A 700 3.19 45.47 -0.43
N ASN A 701 2.86 46.45 -1.30
CA ASN A 701 1.49 46.92 -1.47
C ASN A 701 0.67 46.10 -2.51
N GLY A 702 1.25 45.03 -3.07
CA GLY A 702 0.60 44.17 -4.08
C GLY A 702 0.25 44.82 -5.43
N MET A 703 0.65 46.07 -5.65
CA MET A 703 0.21 46.84 -6.82
C MET A 703 1.10 46.65 -8.06
N SER A 704 2.27 46.08 -7.93
CA SER A 704 3.21 45.84 -9.00
C SER A 704 3.95 44.52 -8.82
N THR A 705 4.42 43.92 -9.91
CA THR A 705 5.26 42.75 -9.89
C THR A 705 6.73 43.09 -9.76
N THR A 706 7.51 42.19 -9.14
CA THR A 706 8.94 42.34 -8.89
C THR A 706 9.78 41.36 -9.72
N PHE A 707 9.22 40.69 -10.70
CA PHE A 707 9.89 39.64 -11.50
C PHE A 707 11.22 40.06 -12.13
N ASN A 708 11.40 41.35 -12.45
CA ASN A 708 12.61 41.89 -13.04
C ASN A 708 13.62 42.39 -12.00
N GLU A 709 13.41 42.20 -10.75
CA GLU A 709 14.39 42.53 -9.72
C GLU A 709 15.56 41.55 -9.71
N ALA A 710 16.73 42.03 -9.29
CA ALA A 710 17.98 41.27 -9.36
C ALA A 710 17.90 39.91 -8.67
N LYS A 711 17.27 39.83 -7.46
CA LYS A 711 17.12 38.59 -6.70
C LYS A 711 16.25 37.56 -7.39
N ASN A 712 15.17 38.00 -8.07
CA ASN A 712 14.30 37.13 -8.81
C ASN A 712 14.99 36.59 -10.08
N ILE A 713 15.76 37.43 -10.75
CA ILE A 713 16.57 37.02 -11.91
C ILE A 713 17.62 35.99 -11.46
N GLU A 714 18.30 36.23 -10.34
CA GLU A 714 19.28 35.30 -9.75
C GLU A 714 18.64 33.95 -9.43
N ALA A 715 17.46 33.93 -8.77
CA ALA A 715 16.72 32.73 -8.43
C ALA A 715 16.32 31.91 -9.68
N ILE A 716 15.78 32.60 -10.71
CA ILE A 716 15.36 31.94 -11.95
C ILE A 716 16.57 31.43 -12.73
N THR A 717 17.68 32.19 -12.74
CA THR A 717 18.94 31.74 -13.35
C THR A 717 19.44 30.48 -12.66
N PHE A 718 19.53 30.48 -11.32
CA PHE A 718 19.93 29.32 -10.56
C PHE A 718 19.01 28.10 -10.84
N MET A 719 17.69 28.30 -10.78
CA MET A 719 16.72 27.26 -11.13
C MET A 719 16.95 26.69 -12.53
N THR A 720 17.31 27.52 -13.49
CA THR A 720 17.61 27.09 -14.86
C THR A 720 18.92 26.29 -14.92
N ASP A 721 19.94 26.75 -14.20
CA ASP A 721 21.29 26.17 -14.18
C ASP A 721 21.30 24.77 -13.54
N ILE A 722 20.52 24.53 -12.47
CA ILE A 722 20.45 23.19 -11.87
C ILE A 722 19.97 22.11 -12.84
N PHE A 723 19.16 22.47 -13.82
CA PHE A 723 18.69 21.52 -14.85
C PHE A 723 19.59 21.49 -16.10
N ASN A 724 20.10 22.64 -16.53
CA ASN A 724 20.85 22.74 -17.78
C ASN A 724 22.36 22.50 -17.61
N ILE A 725 22.92 22.89 -16.46
CA ILE A 725 24.36 22.78 -16.17
C ILE A 725 24.63 21.58 -15.27
N TYR A 726 23.85 21.40 -14.20
CA TYR A 726 24.09 20.37 -13.19
C TYR A 726 23.31 19.06 -13.47
N ASN A 727 22.54 19.01 -14.55
CA ASN A 727 21.87 17.81 -15.05
C ASN A 727 20.90 17.15 -14.06
N LEU A 728 20.16 17.92 -13.27
CA LEU A 728 19.04 17.36 -12.53
C LEU A 728 17.95 16.88 -13.51
N PRO A 729 17.27 15.76 -13.20
CA PRO A 729 16.19 15.30 -14.06
C PRO A 729 15.02 16.28 -14.02
N GLN A 730 14.57 16.73 -15.21
CA GLN A 730 13.53 17.75 -15.34
C GLN A 730 12.13 17.21 -15.03
N GLN A 731 11.90 15.94 -15.30
CA GLN A 731 10.63 15.27 -15.10
C GLN A 731 10.85 13.79 -14.78
N VAL A 732 10.30 13.34 -13.68
CA VAL A 732 10.38 11.94 -13.26
C VAL A 732 8.95 11.46 -13.01
N PRO A 733 8.35 10.70 -13.94
CA PRO A 733 6.94 10.33 -13.88
C PRO A 733 6.55 9.49 -12.68
N ASN A 734 7.47 8.73 -12.14
CA ASN A 734 7.27 7.91 -10.95
C ASN A 734 8.50 7.99 -10.04
N PHE A 735 8.58 9.07 -9.27
CA PHE A 735 9.70 9.27 -8.34
C PHE A 735 9.82 8.12 -7.35
N PHE A 736 8.71 7.53 -6.90
CA PHE A 736 8.70 6.43 -5.95
C PHE A 736 9.54 5.23 -6.44
N GLU A 737 9.41 4.82 -7.70
CA GLU A 737 10.20 3.72 -8.26
C GLU A 737 11.70 4.07 -8.36
N HIS A 738 12.02 5.29 -8.73
CA HIS A 738 13.39 5.79 -8.77
C HIS A 738 14.02 5.90 -7.38
N PHE A 739 13.23 6.32 -6.39
CA PHE A 739 13.65 6.38 -4.99
C PHE A 739 13.88 4.97 -4.42
N ARG A 740 12.93 4.04 -4.68
CA ARG A 740 13.02 2.65 -4.26
C ARG A 740 14.23 1.94 -4.87
N SER A 741 14.48 2.13 -6.16
CA SER A 741 15.63 1.54 -6.87
C SER A 741 16.96 2.23 -6.52
N GLY A 742 16.93 3.39 -5.88
CA GLY A 742 18.12 4.15 -5.49
C GLY A 742 18.72 5.00 -6.60
N SER A 743 18.14 5.07 -7.79
CA SER A 743 18.62 5.95 -8.86
C SER A 743 18.43 7.43 -8.55
N LEU A 744 17.41 7.76 -7.74
CA LEU A 744 17.18 9.09 -7.17
C LEU A 744 17.07 8.96 -5.65
N PRO A 745 18.19 8.79 -4.94
CA PRO A 745 18.18 8.51 -3.50
C PRO A 745 17.81 9.70 -2.63
N ILE A 746 17.72 10.90 -3.21
CA ILE A 746 17.32 12.14 -2.54
C ILE A 746 16.34 12.87 -3.45
N GLY A 747 15.23 13.36 -2.89
CA GLY A 747 14.29 14.18 -3.66
C GLY A 747 13.17 14.79 -2.81
N VAL A 748 12.44 15.71 -3.39
CA VAL A 748 11.33 16.45 -2.79
C VAL A 748 10.01 15.96 -3.33
#